data_4272db6b3788c7135fc31632a17358a1
#
_entry.id   4272db6b3788c7135fc31632a17358a1
#
_cell.length_a   1.000
_cell.length_b   1.000
_cell.length_c   1.000
_cell.angle_alpha   90.00
_cell.angle_beta   90.00
_cell.angle_gamma   90.00
#
_symmetry.space_group_name_H-M   'P 1'
#
loop_
_entity.id
_entity.type
_entity.pdbx_description
1 polymer ?
#
loop_
_entity_poly.entity_id
_entity_poly.type
_entity_poly.pdbx_seq_one_letter_code
_entity_poly.pdbx_strand_id
1 'polypeptide(L)'
;MKQKTLGMIAAILFLCGIVSVNAQTENKKKDSAYFNIFGLPNPCVYLPAPPDTASLLFVDDFQQFLWGKSIRNTPRGQQASWESLYGADRMATVFSEAMGMTISKEATPAIYRFIKRTGETSNQATSMAKRRYMRVRPFARMNEHVSSQFDDERDLRRNGSYPSGHTAFGWGSALAMAEVAPELQDTILRRGYEYGQSRIIVGAHWQSDVDAGRLAASAAFARMHTSPEYQEDLEEAREEYRRIKGVKSKKVEVGYPKGEKVLDAPIDTASYRYFGDVIYYWQAKQERGTSRGKQALTDAACEVKDFLDCYTPCVGLTLNEKETPAIAALVKKTFDELCNTATQVKSTGFRTRPFVRFAESSAIPEQNEHYSTSSSYPSAHSILGWGVALTLVEVMPNCQNAILERGYEYGRSRAILGFHHASDVQAGRLAAAYTFARLHNDTEFQKLMLAAKKEYDKMKDKAAAPVMNVSPNSSEGFVNLTDAVPDAILEIRYYSTYNFVGTRIDGYEEPTALLTRRAADSLRAVSDDLKELGYRLKIYDAYRPQCAVDHFMRWGADVNDTLMKPYFYPDLDKHVLFPQGYIAERSGHTRGSTVDLTLFDMKTEKELDMGGTFDWFGPESHPDFCGNPDLLDFTADNQKSPADRTLTPEQFLNRMELRTAMMRHGFKPIDTEWWHFTLANEPYPDTYFTFPVKRLK
;
A
#
# COMPACT_ATOMS: atom_id res chain seq x y z
N MET A 1 9.29 -45.60 -44.74
CA MET A 1 9.61 -45.64 -43.31
C MET A 1 10.39 -44.42 -42.81
N LYS A 2 11.31 -43.81 -43.56
CA LYS A 2 12.13 -42.65 -43.08
C LYS A 2 11.38 -41.32 -42.85
N GLN A 3 10.25 -41.08 -43.53
CA GLN A 3 9.48 -39.82 -43.32
C GLN A 3 8.58 -39.82 -42.07
N LYS A 4 8.11 -40.96 -41.59
CA LYS A 4 7.30 -41.05 -40.37
C LYS A 4 8.15 -40.90 -39.10
N THR A 5 9.43 -41.30 -39.15
CA THR A 5 10.34 -41.17 -37.99
C THR A 5 10.81 -39.74 -37.78
N LEU A 6 10.99 -38.96 -38.87
CA LEU A 6 11.36 -37.54 -38.76
C LEU A 6 10.23 -36.68 -38.16
N GLY A 7 8.97 -36.97 -38.51
CA GLY A 7 7.80 -36.27 -37.97
C GLY A 7 7.59 -36.53 -36.46
N MET A 8 7.87 -37.74 -36.00
CA MET A 8 7.78 -38.09 -34.57
C MET A 8 8.89 -37.44 -33.74
N ILE A 9 10.12 -37.32 -34.26
CA ILE A 9 11.23 -36.65 -33.56
C ILE A 9 10.98 -35.15 -33.48
N ALA A 10 10.44 -34.53 -34.55
CA ALA A 10 10.05 -33.10 -34.51
C ALA A 10 8.91 -32.83 -33.54
N ALA A 11 7.90 -33.71 -33.43
CA ALA A 11 6.81 -33.58 -32.48
C ALA A 11 7.27 -33.76 -31.01
N ILE A 12 8.22 -34.66 -30.77
CA ILE A 12 8.79 -34.86 -29.41
C ILE A 12 9.67 -33.66 -29.01
N LEU A 13 10.45 -33.10 -29.93
CA LEU A 13 11.24 -31.89 -29.66
C LEU A 13 10.36 -30.67 -29.46
N PHE A 14 9.23 -30.56 -30.16
CA PHE A 14 8.27 -29.48 -29.98
C PHE A 14 7.50 -29.60 -28.62
N LEU A 15 7.11 -30.81 -28.25
CA LEU A 15 6.51 -31.09 -26.92
C LEU A 15 7.52 -30.89 -25.78
N CYS A 16 8.77 -31.32 -25.93
CA CYS A 16 9.81 -31.06 -24.94
C CYS A 16 10.16 -29.55 -24.85
N GLY A 17 10.10 -28.81 -25.97
CA GLY A 17 10.29 -27.37 -26.00
C GLY A 17 9.15 -26.62 -25.27
N ILE A 18 7.89 -27.03 -25.48
CA ILE A 18 6.72 -26.45 -24.82
C ILE A 18 6.72 -26.78 -23.31
N VAL A 19 7.07 -28.02 -22.93
CA VAL A 19 7.18 -28.40 -21.53
C VAL A 19 8.31 -27.67 -20.83
N SER A 20 9.46 -27.45 -21.48
CA SER A 20 10.56 -26.70 -20.89
C SER A 20 10.29 -25.19 -20.81
N VAL A 21 9.57 -24.60 -21.75
CA VAL A 21 9.14 -23.20 -21.70
C VAL A 21 8.06 -23.00 -20.64
N ASN A 22 7.09 -23.91 -20.52
CA ASN A 22 6.10 -23.85 -19.43
C ASN A 22 6.74 -24.08 -18.07
N ALA A 23 7.66 -25.01 -17.91
CA ALA A 23 8.39 -25.23 -16.67
C ALA A 23 9.29 -24.05 -16.30
N GLN A 24 9.90 -23.35 -17.27
CA GLN A 24 10.68 -22.15 -17.01
C GLN A 24 9.80 -20.93 -16.67
N THR A 25 8.60 -20.82 -17.25
CA THR A 25 7.64 -19.77 -16.90
C THR A 25 6.97 -20.04 -15.54
N GLU A 26 6.64 -21.28 -15.22
CA GLU A 26 6.16 -21.66 -13.88
C GLU A 26 7.23 -21.47 -12.81
N ASN A 27 8.49 -21.82 -13.07
CA ASN A 27 9.58 -21.57 -12.14
C ASN A 27 9.88 -20.07 -11.96
N LYS A 28 9.74 -19.24 -13.01
CA LYS A 28 9.87 -17.77 -12.88
C LYS A 28 8.71 -17.18 -12.07
N LYS A 29 7.48 -17.68 -12.21
CA LYS A 29 6.34 -17.28 -11.37
C LYS A 29 6.53 -17.67 -9.90
N LYS A 30 7.04 -18.87 -9.63
CA LYS A 30 7.30 -19.35 -8.26
C LYS A 30 8.43 -18.60 -7.53
N ASP A 31 9.22 -17.80 -8.24
CA ASP A 31 10.35 -17.06 -7.67
C ASP A 31 10.09 -15.55 -7.46
N SER A 32 8.93 -15.05 -7.92
CA SER A 32 8.56 -13.64 -7.82
C SER A 32 7.84 -13.30 -6.50
N ALA A 33 7.75 -12.01 -6.17
CA ALA A 33 6.93 -11.52 -5.08
C ALA A 33 5.47 -11.99 -5.19
N TYR A 34 4.76 -12.11 -4.05
CA TYR A 34 3.34 -12.55 -4.03
C TYR A 34 2.39 -11.53 -4.65
N PHE A 35 2.73 -10.26 -4.60
CA PHE A 35 1.95 -9.16 -5.17
C PHE A 35 2.89 -8.17 -5.86
N ASN A 36 2.40 -7.55 -6.93
CA ASN A 36 3.02 -6.35 -7.46
C ASN A 36 2.69 -5.13 -6.58
N ILE A 37 3.29 -3.98 -6.88
CA ILE A 37 3.14 -2.74 -6.09
C ILE A 37 1.69 -2.26 -5.96
N PHE A 38 0.83 -2.55 -6.92
CA PHE A 38 -0.57 -2.11 -6.95
C PHE A 38 -1.51 -3.05 -6.17
N GLY A 39 -1.12 -4.31 -6.00
CA GLY A 39 -1.85 -5.27 -5.17
C GLY A 39 -1.59 -5.09 -3.66
N LEU A 40 -0.58 -4.30 -3.30
CA LEU A 40 -0.18 -4.04 -1.93
C LEU A 40 -0.83 -2.78 -1.35
N PRO A 41 -0.94 -2.67 -0.02
CA PRO A 41 -1.35 -1.43 0.62
C PRO A 41 -0.46 -0.24 0.22
N ASN A 42 -1.07 0.89 -0.12
CA ASN A 42 -0.34 2.09 -0.51
C ASN A 42 0.11 2.89 0.72
N PRO A 43 1.41 2.95 1.06
CA PRO A 43 1.89 3.64 2.25
C PRO A 43 1.68 5.16 2.21
N CYS A 44 1.44 5.76 1.03
CA CYS A 44 1.11 7.18 0.93
C CYS A 44 -0.27 7.53 1.51
N VAL A 45 -1.14 6.53 1.73
CA VAL A 45 -2.49 6.74 2.30
C VAL A 45 -2.46 6.63 3.82
N TYR A 46 -1.82 5.59 4.35
CA TYR A 46 -1.93 5.28 5.78
C TYR A 46 -0.68 5.64 6.62
N LEU A 47 0.43 6.00 6.01
CA LEU A 47 1.59 6.53 6.72
C LEU A 47 1.68 8.05 6.55
N PRO A 48 2.15 8.77 7.58
CA PRO A 48 2.42 10.20 7.43
C PRO A 48 3.52 10.45 6.39
N ALA A 49 3.56 11.65 5.84
CA ALA A 49 4.73 12.11 5.08
C ALA A 49 5.98 12.08 5.97
N PRO A 50 7.18 11.85 5.40
CA PRO A 50 8.42 11.92 6.16
C PRO A 50 8.59 13.32 6.77
N PRO A 51 9.21 13.45 7.97
CA PRO A 51 9.48 14.75 8.56
C PRO A 51 10.22 15.69 7.60
N ASP A 52 9.68 16.89 7.42
CA ASP A 52 10.39 17.95 6.71
C ASP A 52 11.68 18.27 7.46
N THR A 53 12.77 18.41 6.74
CA THR A 53 14.10 18.70 7.30
C THR A 53 14.22 20.08 7.94
N ALA A 54 13.29 21.00 7.68
CA ALA A 54 13.17 22.29 8.36
C ALA A 54 12.26 22.20 9.61
N SER A 55 11.57 21.08 9.83
CA SER A 55 10.69 20.90 10.98
C SER A 55 11.43 20.40 12.22
N LEU A 56 10.88 20.71 13.39
CA LEU A 56 11.40 20.19 14.66
C LEU A 56 11.30 18.65 14.75
N LEU A 57 10.36 18.02 14.04
CA LEU A 57 10.24 16.56 14.00
C LEU A 57 11.45 15.89 13.37
N PHE A 58 12.20 16.57 12.53
CA PHE A 58 13.43 16.05 11.94
C PHE A 58 14.57 15.91 12.97
N VAL A 59 14.46 16.53 14.14
CA VAL A 59 15.49 16.47 15.19
C VAL A 59 15.78 15.03 15.62
N ASP A 60 14.74 14.18 15.76
CA ASP A 60 14.95 12.77 16.11
C ASP A 60 15.71 12.03 15.01
N ASP A 61 15.35 12.20 13.76
CA ASP A 61 16.05 11.63 12.60
C ASP A 61 17.53 12.01 12.59
N PHE A 62 17.82 13.29 12.84
CA PHE A 62 19.19 13.79 12.88
C PHE A 62 19.98 13.23 14.09
N GLN A 63 19.37 13.16 15.26
CA GLN A 63 20.00 12.57 16.45
C GLN A 63 20.31 11.08 16.27
N GLN A 64 19.39 10.33 15.67
CA GLN A 64 19.61 8.92 15.37
C GLN A 64 20.73 8.71 14.33
N PHE A 65 20.84 9.60 13.34
CA PHE A 65 21.95 9.57 12.41
C PHE A 65 23.30 9.80 13.15
N LEU A 66 23.37 10.78 14.06
CA LEU A 66 24.56 11.04 14.87
C LEU A 66 24.91 9.85 15.78
N TRP A 67 23.89 9.25 16.42
CA TRP A 67 24.10 8.02 17.20
C TRP A 67 24.65 6.90 16.31
N GLY A 68 24.03 6.61 15.18
CA GLY A 68 24.51 5.61 14.24
C GLY A 68 25.94 5.84 13.81
N LYS A 69 26.29 7.11 13.50
CA LYS A 69 27.65 7.51 13.14
C LYS A 69 28.66 7.23 14.25
N SER A 70 28.30 7.45 15.51
CA SER A 70 29.20 7.27 16.67
C SER A 70 29.61 5.81 16.89
N ILE A 71 28.82 4.85 16.41
CA ILE A 71 29.08 3.41 16.62
C ILE A 71 29.54 2.67 15.36
N ARG A 72 29.77 3.36 14.23
CA ARG A 72 30.22 2.73 12.96
C ARG A 72 31.48 1.88 13.10
N ASN A 73 32.42 2.31 13.94
CA ASN A 73 33.71 1.63 14.15
C ASN A 73 33.65 0.53 15.22
N THR A 74 32.48 0.22 15.76
CA THR A 74 32.29 -0.87 16.75
C THR A 74 31.91 -2.18 16.02
N PRO A 75 31.96 -3.34 16.73
CA PRO A 75 31.46 -4.61 16.18
C PRO A 75 30.02 -4.49 15.63
N ARG A 76 29.17 -3.72 16.29
CA ARG A 76 27.80 -3.46 15.81
C ARG A 76 27.76 -2.67 14.49
N GLY A 77 28.68 -1.70 14.32
CA GLY A 77 28.85 -0.97 13.07
C GLY A 77 29.36 -1.85 11.93
N GLN A 78 30.31 -2.74 12.22
CA GLN A 78 30.81 -3.73 11.25
C GLN A 78 29.71 -4.69 10.80
N GLN A 79 28.90 -5.18 11.76
CA GLN A 79 27.71 -5.97 11.46
C GLN A 79 26.71 -5.19 10.57
N ALA A 80 26.45 -3.93 10.87
CA ALA A 80 25.56 -3.08 10.08
C ALA A 80 26.05 -2.91 8.63
N SER A 81 27.36 -2.72 8.45
CA SER A 81 27.98 -2.67 7.12
C SER A 81 27.83 -4.00 6.37
N TRP A 82 28.05 -5.13 7.06
CA TRP A 82 27.86 -6.46 6.47
C TRP A 82 26.41 -6.71 6.06
N GLU A 83 25.45 -6.26 6.86
CA GLU A 83 24.00 -6.39 6.61
C GLU A 83 23.50 -5.52 5.45
N SER A 84 24.30 -4.59 4.95
CA SER A 84 23.91 -3.70 3.85
C SER A 84 23.78 -4.40 2.51
N LEU A 85 24.38 -5.58 2.32
CA LEU A 85 24.17 -6.37 1.11
C LEU A 85 22.71 -6.81 1.05
N TYR A 86 21.99 -6.26 0.06
CA TYR A 86 20.59 -6.58 -0.16
C TYR A 86 20.41 -7.96 -0.79
N GLY A 87 19.39 -8.68 -0.39
CA GLY A 87 18.93 -9.90 -1.05
C GLY A 87 18.73 -11.09 -0.13
N ALA A 88 18.12 -12.14 -0.70
CA ALA A 88 17.71 -13.33 0.03
C ALA A 88 18.89 -14.11 0.64
N ASP A 89 20.03 -14.17 -0.03
CA ASP A 89 21.22 -14.90 0.50
C ASP A 89 21.73 -14.25 1.79
N ARG A 90 21.76 -12.91 1.84
CA ARG A 90 22.13 -12.19 3.06
C ARG A 90 21.10 -12.41 4.16
N MET A 91 19.82 -12.33 3.80
CA MET A 91 18.74 -12.51 4.77
C MET A 91 18.68 -13.95 5.31
N ALA A 92 18.91 -14.94 4.48
CA ALA A 92 19.05 -16.35 4.90
C ALA A 92 20.16 -16.50 5.94
N THR A 93 21.33 -15.86 5.72
CA THR A 93 22.42 -15.86 6.69
C THR A 93 22.05 -15.13 7.98
N VAL A 94 21.35 -13.98 7.89
CA VAL A 94 20.87 -13.21 9.05
C VAL A 94 19.97 -14.05 9.96
N PHE A 95 19.07 -14.86 9.39
CA PHE A 95 18.16 -15.71 10.17
C PHE A 95 18.73 -17.07 10.54
N SER A 96 19.84 -17.52 9.92
CA SER A 96 20.45 -18.83 10.24
C SER A 96 20.82 -18.93 11.72
N GLU A 97 21.42 -17.89 12.30
CA GLU A 97 21.78 -17.85 13.73
C GLU A 97 20.51 -17.85 14.61
N ALA A 98 19.53 -16.98 14.29
CA ALA A 98 18.29 -16.88 15.07
C ALA A 98 17.49 -18.17 15.09
N MET A 99 17.55 -18.97 14.02
CA MET A 99 16.87 -20.25 13.91
C MET A 99 17.72 -21.45 14.31
N GLY A 100 19.01 -21.23 14.61
CA GLY A 100 19.96 -22.27 15.00
C GLY A 100 20.10 -23.36 13.94
N MET A 101 20.12 -22.96 12.63
CA MET A 101 20.28 -23.86 11.49
C MET A 101 20.79 -23.08 10.27
N THR A 102 21.48 -23.76 9.36
CA THR A 102 21.93 -23.14 8.10
C THR A 102 20.74 -23.01 7.15
N ILE A 103 20.47 -21.77 6.70
CA ILE A 103 19.46 -21.49 5.68
C ILE A 103 20.18 -21.15 4.37
N SER A 104 19.91 -21.94 3.31
CA SER A 104 20.45 -21.72 1.98
C SER A 104 19.55 -22.35 0.90
N LYS A 105 19.80 -22.01 -0.35
CA LYS A 105 19.09 -22.62 -1.49
C LYS A 105 19.22 -24.14 -1.53
N GLU A 106 20.38 -24.65 -1.13
CA GLU A 106 20.74 -26.08 -1.19
C GLU A 106 20.23 -26.83 0.03
N ALA A 107 20.40 -26.26 1.24
CA ALA A 107 20.09 -26.94 2.49
C ALA A 107 18.61 -26.84 2.88
N THR A 108 17.97 -25.71 2.57
CA THR A 108 16.60 -25.38 3.01
C THR A 108 15.84 -24.63 1.90
N PRO A 109 15.63 -25.24 0.74
CA PRO A 109 15.07 -24.55 -0.44
C PRO A 109 13.70 -23.93 -0.21
N ALA A 110 12.83 -24.56 0.59
CA ALA A 110 11.49 -24.03 0.87
C ALA A 110 11.55 -22.79 1.79
N ILE A 111 12.32 -22.87 2.89
CA ILE A 111 12.54 -21.73 3.80
C ILE A 111 13.24 -20.58 3.08
N TYR A 112 14.25 -20.88 2.27
CA TYR A 112 14.97 -19.87 1.49
C TYR A 112 14.03 -19.12 0.51
N ARG A 113 13.21 -19.88 -0.27
CA ARG A 113 12.23 -19.31 -1.19
C ARG A 113 11.21 -18.46 -0.45
N PHE A 114 10.72 -18.92 0.69
CA PHE A 114 9.75 -18.22 1.51
C PHE A 114 10.31 -16.87 2.01
N ILE A 115 11.55 -16.84 2.54
CA ILE A 115 12.25 -15.60 2.92
C ILE A 115 12.38 -14.65 1.73
N LYS A 116 12.80 -15.17 0.56
CA LYS A 116 12.99 -14.37 -0.64
C LYS A 116 11.69 -13.69 -1.06
N ARG A 117 10.63 -14.46 -1.28
CA ARG A 117 9.35 -13.95 -1.77
C ARG A 117 8.69 -12.99 -0.78
N THR A 118 8.71 -13.32 0.50
CA THR A 118 8.15 -12.47 1.56
C THR A 118 8.90 -11.15 1.68
N GLY A 119 10.22 -11.21 1.68
CA GLY A 119 11.07 -10.04 1.77
C GLY A 119 10.93 -9.12 0.55
N GLU A 120 10.91 -9.66 -0.66
CA GLU A 120 10.70 -8.90 -1.89
C GLU A 120 9.31 -8.25 -1.93
N THR A 121 8.26 -8.97 -1.52
CA THR A 121 6.90 -8.41 -1.41
C THR A 121 6.87 -7.24 -0.42
N SER A 122 7.50 -7.41 0.74
CA SER A 122 7.58 -6.36 1.76
C SER A 122 8.37 -5.14 1.29
N ASN A 123 9.46 -5.34 0.54
CA ASN A 123 10.20 -4.23 -0.08
C ASN A 123 9.36 -3.48 -1.12
N GLN A 124 8.64 -4.20 -1.98
CA GLN A 124 7.76 -3.59 -2.99
C GLN A 124 6.67 -2.70 -2.35
N ALA A 125 6.19 -3.03 -1.15
CA ALA A 125 5.23 -2.19 -0.42
C ALA A 125 5.76 -0.78 -0.10
N THR A 126 7.08 -0.54 -0.16
CA THR A 126 7.67 0.79 0.05
C THR A 126 7.73 1.65 -1.21
N SER A 127 7.55 1.03 -2.38
CA SER A 127 7.90 1.64 -3.67
C SER A 127 7.11 2.91 -3.99
N MET A 128 5.79 2.92 -3.73
CA MET A 128 4.96 4.10 -4.04
C MET A 128 5.39 5.33 -3.24
N ALA A 129 5.63 5.17 -1.93
CA ALA A 129 6.07 6.29 -1.10
C ALA A 129 7.51 6.71 -1.40
N LYS A 130 8.41 5.77 -1.75
CA LYS A 130 9.76 6.12 -2.21
C LYS A 130 9.72 7.05 -3.42
N ARG A 131 8.89 6.71 -4.40
CA ARG A 131 8.72 7.51 -5.63
C ARG A 131 8.03 8.85 -5.35
N ARG A 132 7.01 8.85 -4.46
CA ARG A 132 6.28 10.08 -4.10
C ARG A 132 7.18 11.10 -3.40
N TYR A 133 7.92 10.68 -2.38
CA TYR A 133 8.63 11.62 -1.52
C TYR A 133 10.07 11.87 -1.95
N MET A 134 10.69 11.00 -2.74
CA MET A 134 12.09 11.10 -3.19
C MET A 134 13.01 11.69 -2.11
N ARG A 135 12.78 11.29 -0.87
CA ARG A 135 13.46 11.85 0.31
C ARG A 135 14.96 11.64 0.22
N VAL A 136 15.71 12.72 0.43
CA VAL A 136 17.18 12.69 0.41
C VAL A 136 17.70 11.87 1.59
N ARG A 137 18.62 10.95 1.31
CA ARG A 137 19.25 10.08 2.30
C ARG A 137 20.21 10.82 3.21
N PRO A 138 20.43 10.31 4.47
CA PRO A 138 21.33 10.95 5.44
C PRO A 138 22.71 11.25 4.88
N PHE A 139 23.40 10.23 4.35
CA PHE A 139 24.76 10.40 3.81
C PHE A 139 24.84 11.46 2.71
N ALA A 140 23.83 11.53 1.83
CA ALA A 140 23.78 12.49 0.74
C ALA A 140 23.51 13.91 1.27
N ARG A 141 22.58 14.05 2.24
CA ARG A 141 22.28 15.35 2.85
C ARG A 141 23.45 15.91 3.67
N MET A 142 24.17 15.04 4.36
CA MET A 142 25.30 15.43 5.22
C MET A 142 26.60 15.53 4.43
N ASN A 143 26.56 15.31 3.12
CA ASN A 143 27.72 15.27 2.24
C ASN A 143 28.82 14.32 2.74
N GLU A 144 28.42 13.13 3.17
CA GLU A 144 29.29 12.05 3.66
C GLU A 144 29.18 10.83 2.73
N HIS A 145 30.00 9.83 2.99
CA HIS A 145 29.88 8.51 2.38
C HIS A 145 29.02 7.60 3.25
N VAL A 146 28.26 6.69 2.60
CA VAL A 146 27.60 5.59 3.31
C VAL A 146 28.66 4.66 3.91
N SER A 147 28.47 4.27 5.18
CA SER A 147 29.41 3.37 5.86
C SER A 147 29.14 1.90 5.54
N SER A 148 29.18 1.57 4.25
CA SER A 148 28.95 0.22 3.73
C SER A 148 29.76 0.01 2.47
N GLN A 149 30.36 -1.18 2.36
CA GLN A 149 31.09 -1.60 1.14
C GLN A 149 30.18 -2.24 0.08
N PHE A 150 28.90 -2.44 0.39
CA PHE A 150 27.95 -3.14 -0.47
C PHE A 150 26.90 -2.21 -1.09
N ASP A 151 26.75 -1.00 -0.57
CA ASP A 151 25.82 -0.02 -1.11
C ASP A 151 26.45 0.77 -2.27
N ASP A 152 25.79 0.82 -3.43
CA ASP A 152 26.17 1.78 -4.48
C ASP A 152 25.52 3.15 -4.18
N GLU A 153 26.34 4.14 -3.86
CA GLU A 153 25.87 5.48 -3.52
C GLU A 153 25.14 6.17 -4.68
N ARG A 154 25.49 5.85 -5.94
CA ARG A 154 24.82 6.43 -7.12
C ARG A 154 23.37 5.94 -7.18
N ASP A 155 23.14 4.66 -6.97
CA ASP A 155 21.80 4.08 -6.94
C ASP A 155 21.01 4.58 -5.74
N LEU A 156 21.66 4.69 -4.58
CA LEU A 156 21.03 5.23 -3.38
C LEU A 156 20.63 6.71 -3.53
N ARG A 157 21.39 7.52 -4.25
CA ARG A 157 21.08 8.94 -4.52
C ARG A 157 19.89 9.12 -5.47
N ARG A 158 19.65 8.13 -6.34
CA ARG A 158 18.57 8.14 -7.32
C ARG A 158 17.26 7.55 -6.77
N ASN A 159 17.29 6.94 -5.60
CA ASN A 159 16.17 6.26 -4.99
C ASN A 159 15.82 6.87 -3.63
N GLY A 160 14.56 7.31 -3.46
CA GLY A 160 14.08 7.92 -2.22
C GLY A 160 14.36 7.08 -0.98
N SER A 161 14.70 7.74 0.14
CA SER A 161 15.00 7.02 1.38
C SER A 161 13.75 6.51 2.10
N TYR A 162 12.60 7.15 1.95
CA TYR A 162 11.38 6.89 2.73
C TYR A 162 10.32 6.11 1.95
N PRO A 163 9.80 5.01 2.50
CA PRO A 163 10.23 4.21 3.65
C PRO A 163 11.46 3.34 3.32
N SER A 164 12.14 2.78 4.33
CA SER A 164 13.29 1.90 4.13
C SER A 164 12.90 0.53 3.58
N GLY A 165 13.34 0.22 2.34
CA GLY A 165 13.09 -1.07 1.70
C GLY A 165 13.85 -2.24 2.35
N HIS A 166 15.12 -2.04 2.76
CA HIS A 166 15.87 -3.03 3.54
C HIS A 166 15.15 -3.38 4.85
N THR A 167 14.67 -2.36 5.57
CA THR A 167 13.90 -2.58 6.80
C THR A 167 12.62 -3.35 6.55
N ALA A 168 11.90 -2.99 5.48
CA ALA A 168 10.68 -3.70 5.11
C ALA A 168 10.97 -5.16 4.76
N PHE A 169 12.03 -5.43 3.98
CA PHE A 169 12.48 -6.78 3.68
C PHE A 169 12.75 -7.59 4.95
N GLY A 170 13.59 -7.05 5.86
CA GLY A 170 13.98 -7.73 7.08
C GLY A 170 12.83 -7.97 8.06
N TRP A 171 11.99 -6.96 8.29
CA TRP A 171 10.86 -7.08 9.20
C TRP A 171 9.76 -8.00 8.68
N GLY A 172 9.39 -7.90 7.39
CA GLY A 172 8.43 -8.80 6.78
C GLY A 172 8.88 -10.26 6.78
N SER A 173 10.17 -10.49 6.49
CA SER A 173 10.76 -11.84 6.62
C SER A 173 10.75 -12.34 8.06
N ALA A 174 11.01 -11.47 9.06
CA ALA A 174 10.95 -11.86 10.46
C ALA A 174 9.55 -12.26 10.92
N LEU A 175 8.52 -11.51 10.53
CA LEU A 175 7.12 -11.85 10.81
C LEU A 175 6.76 -13.22 10.23
N ALA A 176 7.12 -13.46 8.96
CA ALA A 176 6.85 -14.73 8.28
C ALA A 176 7.64 -15.89 8.91
N MET A 177 8.91 -15.70 9.26
CA MET A 177 9.71 -16.74 9.91
C MET A 177 9.25 -17.04 11.34
N ALA A 178 8.66 -16.08 12.05
CA ALA A 178 8.01 -16.31 13.34
C ALA A 178 6.78 -17.24 13.22
N GLU A 179 6.12 -17.30 12.04
CA GLU A 179 5.08 -18.30 11.79
C GLU A 179 5.64 -19.69 11.47
N VAL A 180 6.83 -19.77 10.89
CA VAL A 180 7.49 -21.05 10.58
C VAL A 180 8.06 -21.69 11.85
N ALA A 181 8.68 -20.91 12.73
CA ALA A 181 9.32 -21.36 13.95
C ALA A 181 8.85 -20.53 15.17
N PRO A 182 7.59 -20.70 15.61
CA PRO A 182 6.97 -19.87 16.63
C PRO A 182 7.63 -19.96 18.01
N GLU A 183 8.31 -21.05 18.31
CA GLU A 183 9.10 -21.21 19.56
C GLU A 183 10.37 -20.36 19.58
N LEU A 184 10.83 -19.88 18.42
CA LEU A 184 11.97 -19.00 18.25
C LEU A 184 11.58 -17.55 17.94
N GLN A 185 10.30 -17.23 18.03
CA GLN A 185 9.74 -15.94 17.60
C GLN A 185 10.46 -14.72 18.20
N ASP A 186 10.83 -14.76 19.49
CA ASP A 186 11.51 -13.63 20.15
C ASP A 186 12.84 -13.30 19.47
N THR A 187 13.66 -14.31 19.21
CA THR A 187 14.98 -14.16 18.60
C THR A 187 14.86 -13.73 17.14
N ILE A 188 13.92 -14.33 16.40
CA ILE A 188 13.66 -14.02 14.98
C ILE A 188 13.19 -12.57 14.84
N LEU A 189 12.20 -12.15 15.63
CA LEU A 189 11.64 -10.80 15.59
C LEU A 189 12.67 -9.75 16.00
N ARG A 190 13.45 -10.02 17.07
CA ARG A 190 14.54 -9.13 17.47
C ARG A 190 15.57 -8.95 16.35
N ARG A 191 15.93 -10.02 15.68
CA ARG A 191 16.91 -9.99 14.59
C ARG A 191 16.42 -9.18 13.39
N GLY A 192 15.12 -9.32 13.02
CA GLY A 192 14.50 -8.50 11.99
C GLY A 192 14.40 -7.01 12.37
N TYR A 193 14.14 -6.71 13.65
CA TYR A 193 14.16 -5.34 14.16
C TYR A 193 15.56 -4.71 14.04
N GLU A 194 16.61 -5.41 14.48
CA GLU A 194 18.00 -4.94 14.44
C GLU A 194 18.53 -4.75 13.03
N TYR A 195 18.10 -5.59 12.09
CA TYR A 195 18.45 -5.46 10.66
C TYR A 195 18.02 -4.09 10.10
N GLY A 196 16.82 -3.62 10.48
CA GLY A 196 16.37 -2.27 10.12
C GLY A 196 17.25 -1.18 10.72
N GLN A 197 17.64 -1.30 12.01
CA GLN A 197 18.51 -0.33 12.68
C GLN A 197 19.90 -0.21 12.04
N SER A 198 20.37 -1.26 11.38
CA SER A 198 21.65 -1.24 10.65
C SER A 198 21.67 -0.16 9.56
N ARG A 199 20.53 0.18 8.98
CA ARG A 199 20.45 1.20 7.92
C ARG A 199 20.68 2.62 8.43
N ILE A 200 20.38 2.87 9.71
CA ILE A 200 20.69 4.14 10.39
C ILE A 200 22.19 4.23 10.66
N ILE A 201 22.77 3.14 11.17
CA ILE A 201 24.19 3.07 11.53
C ILE A 201 25.08 3.35 10.30
N VAL A 202 24.79 2.72 9.17
CA VAL A 202 25.55 2.98 7.92
C VAL A 202 25.24 4.34 7.28
N GLY A 203 24.20 5.05 7.72
CA GLY A 203 23.84 6.37 7.21
C GLY A 203 23.03 6.35 5.92
N ALA A 204 22.43 5.23 5.56
CA ALA A 204 21.62 5.07 4.35
C ALA A 204 20.17 5.51 4.52
N HIS A 205 19.64 5.48 5.75
CA HIS A 205 18.26 5.81 6.09
C HIS A 205 18.14 6.62 7.38
N TRP A 206 17.10 7.45 7.46
CA TRP A 206 16.67 8.13 8.68
C TRP A 206 15.89 7.17 9.59
N GLN A 207 15.73 7.51 10.89
CA GLN A 207 14.94 6.69 11.83
C GLN A 207 13.48 6.57 11.35
N SER A 208 12.88 7.67 10.94
CA SER A 208 11.50 7.67 10.44
C SER A 208 11.32 6.83 9.17
N ASP A 209 12.36 6.72 8.28
CA ASP A 209 12.33 5.80 7.14
C ASP A 209 12.26 4.33 7.59
N VAL A 210 13.01 4.01 8.64
CA VAL A 210 13.10 2.66 9.22
C VAL A 210 11.78 2.29 9.89
N ASP A 211 11.20 3.19 10.66
CA ASP A 211 9.92 2.97 11.34
C ASP A 211 8.77 2.81 10.34
N ALA A 212 8.72 3.65 9.32
CA ALA A 212 7.75 3.53 8.23
C ALA A 212 7.95 2.23 7.42
N GLY A 213 9.20 1.78 7.25
CA GLY A 213 9.52 0.51 6.59
C GLY A 213 8.94 -0.70 7.32
N ARG A 214 9.00 -0.71 8.66
CA ARG A 214 8.39 -1.77 9.48
C ARG A 214 6.85 -1.78 9.36
N LEU A 215 6.23 -0.61 9.36
CA LEU A 215 4.78 -0.51 9.22
C LEU A 215 4.30 -0.92 7.82
N ALA A 216 5.03 -0.51 6.77
CA ALA A 216 4.74 -0.93 5.41
C ALA A 216 4.86 -2.46 5.24
N ALA A 217 5.89 -3.06 5.85
CA ALA A 217 6.05 -4.52 5.86
C ALA A 217 4.93 -5.22 6.63
N SER A 218 4.51 -4.68 7.77
CA SER A 218 3.41 -5.26 8.57
C SER A 218 2.09 -5.24 7.80
N ALA A 219 1.80 -4.14 7.08
CA ALA A 219 0.64 -4.02 6.22
C ALA A 219 0.70 -4.99 5.02
N ALA A 220 1.86 -5.10 4.37
CA ALA A 220 2.09 -6.07 3.29
C ALA A 220 1.97 -7.52 3.79
N PHE A 221 2.44 -7.80 5.00
CA PHE A 221 2.35 -9.11 5.62
C PHE A 221 0.89 -9.54 5.82
N ALA A 222 0.02 -8.67 6.33
CA ALA A 222 -1.41 -8.94 6.40
C ALA A 222 -2.03 -9.20 5.01
N ARG A 223 -1.60 -8.45 4.00
CA ARG A 223 -2.04 -8.67 2.62
C ARG A 223 -1.56 -10.00 2.05
N MET A 224 -0.33 -10.43 2.36
CA MET A 224 0.23 -11.71 1.88
C MET A 224 -0.60 -12.91 2.31
N HIS A 225 -1.25 -12.89 3.47
CA HIS A 225 -2.13 -13.97 3.94
C HIS A 225 -3.38 -14.19 3.08
N THR A 226 -3.69 -13.26 2.17
CA THR A 226 -4.76 -13.45 1.18
C THR A 226 -4.30 -14.16 -0.09
N SER A 227 -2.99 -14.42 -0.25
CA SER A 227 -2.43 -15.13 -1.39
C SER A 227 -2.42 -16.64 -1.15
N PRO A 228 -3.04 -17.45 -2.02
CA PRO A 228 -2.90 -18.90 -1.96
C PRO A 228 -1.45 -19.37 -2.04
N GLU A 229 -0.64 -18.74 -2.87
CA GLU A 229 0.79 -19.06 -3.03
C GLU A 229 1.59 -18.80 -1.75
N TYR A 230 1.25 -17.75 -0.98
CA TYR A 230 1.86 -17.50 0.32
C TYR A 230 1.55 -18.63 1.30
N GLN A 231 0.29 -19.10 1.33
CA GLN A 231 -0.12 -20.19 2.21
C GLN A 231 0.57 -21.52 1.86
N GLU A 232 0.74 -21.81 0.57
CA GLU A 232 1.49 -22.98 0.10
C GLU A 232 2.96 -22.91 0.52
N ASP A 233 3.64 -21.80 0.23
CA ASP A 233 5.04 -21.60 0.60
C ASP A 233 5.26 -21.63 2.12
N LEU A 234 4.33 -21.11 2.91
CA LEU A 234 4.37 -21.16 4.37
C LEU A 234 4.31 -22.61 4.89
N GLU A 235 3.40 -23.43 4.37
CA GLU A 235 3.31 -24.83 4.80
C GLU A 235 4.53 -25.65 4.35
N GLU A 236 5.04 -25.45 3.13
CA GLU A 236 6.28 -26.08 2.68
C GLU A 236 7.48 -25.69 3.58
N ALA A 237 7.58 -24.42 3.96
CA ALA A 237 8.64 -23.95 4.87
C ALA A 237 8.50 -24.54 6.29
N ARG A 238 7.25 -24.64 6.81
CA ARG A 238 6.95 -25.29 8.09
C ARG A 238 7.31 -26.78 8.09
N GLU A 239 6.98 -27.51 7.01
CA GLU A 239 7.30 -28.92 6.86
C GLU A 239 8.81 -29.12 6.79
N GLU A 240 9.54 -28.31 6.02
CA GLU A 240 10.98 -28.37 5.93
C GLU A 240 11.64 -28.08 7.29
N TYR A 241 11.18 -27.05 8.02
CA TYR A 241 11.66 -26.72 9.36
C TYR A 241 11.45 -27.87 10.34
N ARG A 242 10.23 -28.45 10.41
CA ARG A 242 9.90 -29.57 11.29
C ARG A 242 10.76 -30.79 10.99
N ARG A 243 10.98 -31.10 9.71
CA ARG A 243 11.81 -32.22 9.26
C ARG A 243 13.25 -32.07 9.74
N ILE A 244 13.83 -30.87 9.59
CA ILE A 244 15.22 -30.60 9.98
C ILE A 244 15.39 -30.62 11.50
N LYS A 245 14.45 -30.03 12.24
CA LYS A 245 14.51 -29.95 13.70
C LYS A 245 14.04 -31.25 14.41
N GLY A 246 13.49 -32.19 13.68
CA GLY A 246 12.94 -33.43 14.26
C GLY A 246 11.70 -33.20 15.14
N VAL A 247 11.01 -32.06 14.96
CA VAL A 247 9.82 -31.69 15.73
C VAL A 247 8.64 -32.48 15.23
N LYS A 248 8.11 -33.42 16.02
CA LYS A 248 6.85 -34.11 15.74
C LYS A 248 5.72 -33.08 15.84
N SER A 249 4.76 -33.12 14.92
CA SER A 249 3.61 -32.20 14.81
C SER A 249 2.62 -32.36 15.99
N LYS A 250 3.03 -32.12 17.21
CA LYS A 250 2.11 -31.84 18.32
C LYS A 250 1.83 -30.34 18.31
N LYS A 251 0.58 -29.94 18.54
CA LYS A 251 0.20 -28.55 18.82
C LYS A 251 1.15 -28.01 19.89
N VAL A 252 2.10 -27.17 19.48
CA VAL A 252 2.91 -26.42 20.42
C VAL A 252 2.02 -25.25 20.83
N GLU A 253 1.70 -25.19 22.12
CA GLU A 253 1.07 -23.99 22.68
C GLU A 253 2.10 -22.86 22.63
N VAL A 254 1.94 -21.94 21.68
CA VAL A 254 2.89 -20.86 21.44
C VAL A 254 2.55 -19.71 22.36
N GLY A 255 3.44 -19.40 23.30
CA GLY A 255 3.34 -18.21 24.14
C GLY A 255 3.38 -16.91 23.35
N TYR A 256 3.11 -15.79 24.00
CA TYR A 256 3.24 -14.46 23.39
C TYR A 256 4.72 -14.11 23.22
N PRO A 257 5.08 -13.36 22.14
CA PRO A 257 6.41 -12.77 22.03
C PRO A 257 6.70 -11.90 23.25
N LYS A 258 7.89 -12.06 23.82
CA LYS A 258 8.31 -11.28 24.97
C LYS A 258 8.73 -9.88 24.53
N GLY A 259 7.88 -8.88 24.78
CA GLY A 259 8.10 -7.51 24.32
C GLY A 259 9.45 -6.95 24.69
N GLU A 260 9.97 -7.23 25.90
CA GLU A 260 11.29 -6.82 26.36
C GLU A 260 12.46 -7.44 25.59
N LYS A 261 12.21 -8.52 24.84
CA LYS A 261 13.21 -9.15 23.98
C LYS A 261 13.13 -8.65 22.52
N VAL A 262 11.97 -8.20 22.10
CA VAL A 262 11.71 -7.79 20.71
C VAL A 262 11.85 -6.29 20.54
N LEU A 263 11.23 -5.50 21.43
CA LEU A 263 11.23 -4.04 21.40
C LEU A 263 12.41 -3.46 22.18
N ASP A 264 12.83 -2.26 21.81
CA ASP A 264 13.75 -1.49 22.64
C ASP A 264 13.06 -1.07 23.95
N ALA A 265 13.84 -0.79 24.97
CA ALA A 265 13.34 -0.16 26.20
C ALA A 265 12.72 1.23 25.87
N PRO A 266 11.78 1.71 26.69
CA PRO A 266 11.23 3.06 26.52
C PRO A 266 12.37 4.10 26.51
N ILE A 267 12.23 5.13 25.67
CA ILE A 267 13.23 6.18 25.53
C ILE A 267 13.50 6.83 26.89
N ASP A 268 14.77 6.86 27.29
CA ASP A 268 15.21 7.54 28.51
C ASP A 268 14.92 9.05 28.37
N THR A 269 14.21 9.59 29.36
CA THR A 269 13.82 11.01 29.40
C THR A 269 15.00 11.97 29.60
N ALA A 270 16.19 11.48 29.93
CA ALA A 270 17.42 12.26 29.98
C ALA A 270 18.18 12.25 28.63
N SER A 271 17.74 11.41 27.68
CA SER A 271 18.37 11.31 26.36
C SER A 271 17.87 12.37 25.38
N TYR A 272 18.69 12.74 24.40
CA TYR A 272 18.29 13.63 23.32
C TYR A 272 17.12 13.07 22.49
N ARG A 273 16.98 11.75 22.39
CA ARG A 273 15.85 11.10 21.71
C ARG A 273 14.48 11.49 22.31
N TYR A 274 14.43 11.72 23.61
CA TYR A 274 13.19 12.14 24.28
C TYR A 274 12.67 13.48 23.76
N PHE A 275 13.54 14.31 23.19
CA PHE A 275 13.14 15.59 22.62
C PHE A 275 12.15 15.42 21.46
N GLY A 276 12.28 14.38 20.66
CA GLY A 276 11.29 14.03 19.61
C GLY A 276 9.90 13.74 20.19
N ASP A 277 9.81 12.98 21.29
CA ASP A 277 8.55 12.73 21.99
C ASP A 277 7.93 14.02 22.56
N VAL A 278 8.75 14.95 23.08
CA VAL A 278 8.29 16.24 23.61
C VAL A 278 7.70 17.10 22.49
N ILE A 279 8.42 17.25 21.37
CA ILE A 279 7.96 18.03 20.21
C ILE A 279 6.63 17.47 19.69
N TYR A 280 6.58 16.16 19.50
CA TYR A 280 5.39 15.50 19.00
C TYR A 280 4.19 15.69 19.95
N TYR A 281 4.41 15.64 21.26
CA TYR A 281 3.36 15.92 22.26
C TYR A 281 2.77 17.32 22.09
N TRP A 282 3.63 18.35 21.96
CA TRP A 282 3.17 19.72 21.80
C TRP A 282 2.44 19.97 20.49
N GLN A 283 2.87 19.34 19.39
CA GLN A 283 2.20 19.42 18.10
C GLN A 283 0.85 18.71 18.14
N ALA A 284 0.81 17.48 18.66
CA ALA A 284 -0.43 16.73 18.79
C ALA A 284 -1.47 17.41 19.70
N LYS A 285 -1.00 18.10 20.75
CA LYS A 285 -1.86 18.87 21.65
C LYS A 285 -2.61 19.99 20.93
N GLN A 286 -2.03 20.61 19.93
CA GLN A 286 -2.66 21.67 19.14
C GLN A 286 -3.88 21.18 18.36
N GLU A 287 -3.95 19.89 18.07
CA GLU A 287 -5.06 19.29 17.34
C GLU A 287 -6.31 19.05 18.21
N ARG A 288 -6.22 19.17 19.56
CA ARG A 288 -7.34 18.87 20.49
C ARG A 288 -8.62 19.64 20.18
N GLY A 289 -8.52 20.88 19.69
CA GLY A 289 -9.67 21.73 19.35
C GLY A 289 -10.25 21.50 17.94
N THR A 290 -9.62 20.67 17.12
CA THR A 290 -10.00 20.42 15.74
C THR A 290 -10.98 19.25 15.59
N SER A 291 -11.45 18.99 14.35
CA SER A 291 -12.22 17.78 14.02
C SER A 291 -11.43 16.50 14.37
N ARG A 292 -10.10 16.52 14.15
CA ARG A 292 -9.21 15.40 14.50
C ARG A 292 -9.14 15.16 16.01
N GLY A 293 -9.16 16.24 16.80
CA GLY A 293 -9.26 16.13 18.28
C GLY A 293 -10.60 15.55 18.73
N LYS A 294 -11.71 15.90 18.10
CA LYS A 294 -13.03 15.28 18.35
C LYS A 294 -13.01 13.78 18.04
N GLN A 295 -12.42 13.39 16.92
CA GLN A 295 -12.22 11.98 16.60
C GLN A 295 -11.36 11.27 17.65
N ALA A 296 -10.31 11.93 18.16
CA ALA A 296 -9.47 11.35 19.21
C ALA A 296 -10.24 11.08 20.51
N LEU A 297 -11.20 11.95 20.87
CA LEU A 297 -12.09 11.72 22.02
C LEU A 297 -12.99 10.48 21.81
N THR A 298 -13.53 10.29 20.61
CA THR A 298 -14.29 9.07 20.26
C THR A 298 -13.40 7.82 20.37
N ASP A 299 -12.15 7.91 19.92
CA ASP A 299 -11.17 6.82 19.95
C ASP A 299 -10.67 6.46 21.36
N ALA A 300 -11.07 7.21 22.37
CA ALA A 300 -10.75 6.90 23.76
C ALA A 300 -11.52 5.67 24.31
N ALA A 301 -12.68 5.39 23.75
CA ALA A 301 -13.44 4.18 24.01
C ALA A 301 -12.66 2.93 23.52
N CYS A 302 -12.74 1.83 24.26
CA CYS A 302 -11.85 0.69 24.04
C CYS A 302 -12.55 -0.65 24.36
N GLU A 303 -13.72 -0.84 23.75
CA GLU A 303 -14.45 -2.10 23.76
C GLU A 303 -14.53 -2.68 22.34
N VAL A 304 -14.85 -3.97 22.20
CA VAL A 304 -14.98 -4.63 20.89
C VAL A 304 -15.96 -3.88 19.98
N LYS A 305 -17.07 -3.41 20.54
CA LYS A 305 -18.07 -2.63 19.81
C LYS A 305 -17.47 -1.35 19.22
N ASP A 306 -16.64 -0.64 19.98
CA ASP A 306 -16.05 0.63 19.55
C ASP A 306 -15.12 0.42 18.35
N PHE A 307 -14.43 -0.73 18.29
CA PHE A 307 -13.60 -1.10 17.13
C PHE A 307 -14.47 -1.45 15.90
N LEU A 308 -15.55 -2.20 16.08
CA LEU A 308 -16.48 -2.49 14.99
C LEU A 308 -17.08 -1.21 14.41
N ASP A 309 -17.53 -0.31 15.28
CA ASP A 309 -18.07 1.01 14.89
C ASP A 309 -16.99 1.87 14.19
N CYS A 310 -15.76 1.85 14.72
CA CYS A 310 -14.61 2.59 14.19
C CYS A 310 -14.26 2.21 12.74
N TYR A 311 -14.34 0.92 12.38
CA TYR A 311 -13.99 0.46 11.05
C TYR A 311 -15.18 0.36 10.07
N THR A 312 -16.42 0.44 10.55
CA THR A 312 -17.63 0.44 9.72
C THR A 312 -17.55 1.45 8.55
N PRO A 313 -17.15 2.73 8.74
CA PRO A 313 -17.04 3.68 7.63
C PRO A 313 -15.98 3.30 6.58
N CYS A 314 -14.95 2.55 6.99
CA CYS A 314 -13.84 2.18 6.10
C CYS A 314 -14.20 1.09 5.09
N VAL A 315 -15.23 0.29 5.38
CA VAL A 315 -15.54 -0.94 4.63
C VAL A 315 -16.88 -0.90 3.91
N GLY A 316 -17.70 0.12 4.15
CA GLY A 316 -19.03 0.26 3.54
C GLY A 316 -20.03 -0.81 3.97
N LEU A 317 -19.77 -1.51 5.08
CA LEU A 317 -20.61 -2.53 5.69
C LEU A 317 -20.79 -2.19 7.16
N THR A 318 -21.98 -2.41 7.73
CA THR A 318 -22.20 -2.28 9.16
C THR A 318 -21.57 -3.45 9.89
N LEU A 319 -20.48 -3.19 10.62
CA LEU A 319 -19.79 -4.21 11.41
C LEU A 319 -20.42 -4.32 12.79
N ASN A 320 -21.12 -5.41 13.08
CA ASN A 320 -21.68 -5.71 14.38
C ASN A 320 -22.03 -7.19 14.53
N GLU A 321 -22.37 -7.63 15.74
CA GLU A 321 -22.70 -9.03 16.03
C GLU A 321 -23.96 -9.53 15.30
N LYS A 322 -24.86 -8.63 14.90
CA LYS A 322 -26.12 -9.00 14.22
C LYS A 322 -25.93 -9.18 12.70
N GLU A 323 -25.25 -8.22 12.06
CA GLU A 323 -25.12 -8.17 10.60
C GLU A 323 -23.89 -8.89 10.08
N THR A 324 -22.79 -8.89 10.86
CA THR A 324 -21.51 -9.50 10.54
C THR A 324 -20.96 -10.37 11.68
N PRO A 325 -21.71 -11.38 12.13
CA PRO A 325 -21.39 -12.15 13.33
C PRO A 325 -20.02 -12.86 13.26
N ALA A 326 -19.59 -13.33 12.09
CA ALA A 326 -18.30 -14.02 11.97
C ALA A 326 -17.14 -13.01 12.00
N ILE A 327 -17.29 -11.86 11.38
CA ILE A 327 -16.30 -10.76 11.46
C ILE A 327 -16.23 -10.23 12.91
N ALA A 328 -17.37 -10.02 13.56
CA ALA A 328 -17.41 -9.58 14.95
C ALA A 328 -16.72 -10.57 15.90
N ALA A 329 -16.96 -11.87 15.73
CA ALA A 329 -16.30 -12.91 16.52
C ALA A 329 -14.77 -12.94 16.29
N LEU A 330 -14.31 -12.76 15.06
CA LEU A 330 -12.89 -12.65 14.73
C LEU A 330 -12.27 -11.40 15.37
N VAL A 331 -12.93 -10.24 15.26
CA VAL A 331 -12.46 -9.00 15.88
C VAL A 331 -12.40 -9.16 17.41
N LYS A 332 -13.39 -9.80 18.02
CA LYS A 332 -13.37 -10.09 19.48
C LYS A 332 -12.18 -10.96 19.86
N LYS A 333 -11.94 -12.07 19.16
CA LYS A 333 -10.77 -12.94 19.42
C LYS A 333 -9.46 -12.17 19.26
N THR A 334 -9.33 -11.39 18.20
CA THR A 334 -8.16 -10.55 17.97
C THR A 334 -7.96 -9.53 19.09
N PHE A 335 -9.03 -8.85 19.50
CA PHE A 335 -9.02 -7.87 20.59
C PHE A 335 -8.53 -8.50 21.90
N ASP A 336 -9.09 -9.65 22.30
CA ASP A 336 -8.72 -10.34 23.55
C ASP A 336 -7.22 -10.72 23.55
N GLU A 337 -6.68 -11.21 22.43
CA GLU A 337 -5.27 -11.57 22.31
C GLU A 337 -4.33 -10.34 22.31
N LEU A 338 -4.76 -9.24 21.69
CA LEU A 338 -4.02 -7.99 21.73
C LEU A 338 -4.02 -7.36 23.14
N CYS A 339 -5.11 -7.49 23.91
CA CYS A 339 -5.16 -7.10 25.31
C CYS A 339 -4.17 -7.90 26.17
N ASN A 340 -4.09 -9.22 25.93
CA ASN A 340 -3.11 -10.08 26.60
C ASN A 340 -1.68 -9.63 26.28
N THR A 341 -1.36 -9.35 25.00
CA THR A 341 -0.07 -8.78 24.60
C THR A 341 0.22 -7.47 25.33
N ALA A 342 -0.75 -6.54 25.35
CA ALA A 342 -0.58 -5.24 25.99
C ALA A 342 -0.29 -5.39 27.50
N THR A 343 -0.95 -6.32 28.17
CA THR A 343 -0.75 -6.61 29.60
C THR A 343 0.66 -7.14 29.85
N GLN A 344 1.13 -8.10 29.06
CA GLN A 344 2.46 -8.69 29.20
C GLN A 344 3.57 -7.66 28.98
N VAL A 345 3.49 -6.89 27.89
CA VAL A 345 4.56 -5.93 27.57
C VAL A 345 4.59 -4.78 28.59
N LYS A 346 3.45 -4.34 29.11
CA LYS A 346 3.42 -3.29 30.15
C LYS A 346 4.00 -3.72 31.49
N SER A 347 4.04 -5.00 31.78
CA SER A 347 4.62 -5.51 33.04
C SER A 347 6.14 -5.41 33.10
N THR A 348 6.82 -5.15 31.98
CA THR A 348 8.28 -5.22 31.87
C THR A 348 9.02 -3.90 32.16
N GLY A 349 8.30 -2.78 32.27
CA GLY A 349 8.91 -1.49 32.60
C GLY A 349 7.85 -0.40 32.83
N PHE A 350 8.22 0.61 33.62
CA PHE A 350 7.35 1.75 33.89
C PHE A 350 7.83 3.00 33.16
N ARG A 351 6.91 3.69 32.50
CA ARG A 351 7.15 4.99 31.87
C ARG A 351 6.05 5.97 32.25
N THR A 352 6.44 7.13 32.77
CA THR A 352 5.51 8.20 33.13
C THR A 352 4.80 8.74 31.88
N ARG A 353 3.47 8.92 31.96
CA ARG A 353 2.67 9.47 30.88
C ARG A 353 2.93 10.94 30.64
N PRO A 354 2.77 11.47 29.38
CA PRO A 354 3.06 12.86 29.06
C PRO A 354 2.32 13.86 29.96
N PHE A 355 1.02 13.71 30.16
CA PHE A 355 0.23 14.65 30.98
C PHE A 355 0.73 14.73 32.43
N VAL A 356 1.16 13.61 33.02
CA VAL A 356 1.76 13.57 34.35
C VAL A 356 3.12 14.26 34.36
N ARG A 357 3.99 13.92 33.37
CA ARG A 357 5.34 14.43 33.30
C ARG A 357 5.39 15.95 33.09
N PHE A 358 4.47 16.49 32.30
CA PHE A 358 4.39 17.93 32.02
C PHE A 358 3.53 18.67 33.03
N ALA A 359 3.00 18.00 34.08
CA ALA A 359 2.09 18.55 35.08
C ALA A 359 0.88 19.27 34.46
N GLU A 360 0.30 18.65 33.43
CA GLU A 360 -0.86 19.16 32.71
C GLU A 360 -2.05 18.20 32.79
N SER A 361 -3.23 18.66 32.39
CA SER A 361 -4.37 17.78 32.20
C SER A 361 -4.32 17.11 30.81
N SER A 362 -4.71 15.84 30.74
CA SER A 362 -5.04 15.22 29.45
C SER A 362 -6.28 15.89 28.85
N ALA A 363 -6.64 15.51 27.62
CA ALA A 363 -7.88 15.97 27.00
C ALA A 363 -9.16 15.33 27.63
N ILE A 364 -9.00 14.36 28.52
CA ILE A 364 -10.08 13.67 29.25
C ILE A 364 -9.74 13.71 30.75
N PRO A 365 -9.99 14.83 31.42
CA PRO A 365 -9.57 15.06 32.83
C PRO A 365 -10.05 13.98 33.79
N GLU A 366 -11.24 13.43 33.59
CA GLU A 366 -11.85 12.39 34.42
C GLU A 366 -11.08 11.07 34.41
N GLN A 367 -10.24 10.84 33.40
CA GLN A 367 -9.37 9.65 33.29
C GLN A 367 -7.97 9.87 33.90
N ASN A 368 -7.61 11.11 34.26
CA ASN A 368 -6.26 11.45 34.70
C ASN A 368 -5.85 10.67 35.97
N GLU A 369 -6.73 10.58 36.97
CA GLU A 369 -6.43 9.83 38.20
C GLU A 369 -6.11 8.36 37.89
N HIS A 370 -6.97 7.70 37.11
CA HIS A 370 -6.83 6.30 36.75
C HIS A 370 -5.50 6.02 36.02
N TYR A 371 -5.12 6.91 35.09
CA TYR A 371 -3.92 6.69 34.26
C TYR A 371 -2.64 7.25 34.87
N SER A 372 -2.69 8.09 35.89
CA SER A 372 -1.50 8.74 36.47
C SER A 372 -0.48 7.76 37.03
N THR A 373 -0.90 6.61 37.52
CA THR A 373 -0.07 5.56 38.15
C THR A 373 0.24 4.39 37.20
N SER A 374 -0.28 4.40 35.98
CA SER A 374 -0.06 3.31 35.01
C SER A 374 1.00 3.64 33.97
N SER A 375 1.79 2.65 33.53
CA SER A 375 2.82 2.83 32.51
C SER A 375 2.24 3.31 31.19
N SER A 376 2.91 4.29 30.55
CA SER A 376 2.57 4.71 29.19
C SER A 376 3.10 3.74 28.11
N TYR A 377 4.20 3.04 28.36
CA TYR A 377 4.89 2.23 27.34
C TYR A 377 4.54 0.74 27.43
N PRO A 378 4.30 0.07 26.27
CA PRO A 378 3.83 0.65 25.02
C PRO A 378 2.33 1.03 25.08
N SER A 379 1.82 1.71 24.05
CA SER A 379 0.41 2.10 23.97
C SER A 379 -0.51 0.92 23.65
N ALA A 380 -1.37 0.53 24.60
CA ALA A 380 -2.36 -0.55 24.40
C ALA A 380 -3.36 -0.22 23.27
N HIS A 381 -3.89 1.01 23.21
CA HIS A 381 -4.78 1.43 22.12
C HIS A 381 -4.12 1.33 20.75
N SER A 382 -2.81 1.61 20.66
CA SER A 382 -2.08 1.45 19.39
C SER A 382 -1.88 -0.02 19.04
N ILE A 383 -1.70 -0.91 20.03
CA ILE A 383 -1.69 -2.35 19.84
C ILE A 383 -3.03 -2.80 19.25
N LEU A 384 -4.12 -2.40 19.88
CA LEU A 384 -5.48 -2.77 19.48
C LEU A 384 -5.84 -2.21 18.09
N GLY A 385 -5.68 -0.90 17.88
CA GLY A 385 -6.04 -0.27 16.62
C GLY A 385 -5.29 -0.88 15.43
N TRP A 386 -3.97 -0.99 15.52
CA TRP A 386 -3.17 -1.55 14.43
C TRP A 386 -3.39 -3.05 14.23
N GLY A 387 -3.52 -3.84 15.31
CA GLY A 387 -3.73 -5.28 15.23
C GLY A 387 -5.10 -5.65 14.63
N VAL A 388 -6.16 -4.94 15.01
CA VAL A 388 -7.48 -5.12 14.39
C VAL A 388 -7.45 -4.69 12.92
N ALA A 389 -6.74 -3.59 12.58
CA ALA A 389 -6.57 -3.19 11.18
C ALA A 389 -5.90 -4.28 10.34
N LEU A 390 -4.78 -4.86 10.80
CA LEU A 390 -4.12 -5.96 10.10
C LEU A 390 -5.04 -7.16 9.89
N THR A 391 -5.83 -7.53 10.91
CA THR A 391 -6.82 -8.61 10.82
C THR A 391 -7.90 -8.31 9.78
N LEU A 392 -8.44 -7.09 9.78
CA LEU A 392 -9.47 -6.70 8.82
C LEU A 392 -8.94 -6.55 7.38
N VAL A 393 -7.67 -6.18 7.18
CA VAL A 393 -7.02 -6.19 5.85
C VAL A 393 -7.01 -7.59 5.24
N GLU A 394 -6.77 -8.61 6.04
CA GLU A 394 -6.81 -10.00 5.56
C GLU A 394 -8.22 -10.46 5.18
N VAL A 395 -9.24 -9.99 5.90
CA VAL A 395 -10.65 -10.29 5.57
C VAL A 395 -11.14 -9.48 4.37
N MET A 396 -10.81 -8.18 4.32
CA MET A 396 -11.35 -7.18 3.39
C MET A 396 -10.25 -6.45 2.62
N PRO A 397 -9.45 -7.16 1.80
CA PRO A 397 -8.28 -6.58 1.13
C PRO A 397 -8.62 -5.44 0.15
N ASN A 398 -9.84 -5.36 -0.34
CA ASN A 398 -10.28 -4.26 -1.21
C ASN A 398 -10.39 -2.93 -0.46
N CYS A 399 -10.53 -2.96 0.88
CA CYS A 399 -10.60 -1.77 1.75
C CYS A 399 -9.28 -1.52 2.50
N GLN A 400 -8.17 -2.21 2.12
CA GLN A 400 -6.92 -2.26 2.88
C GLN A 400 -6.38 -0.88 3.27
N ASN A 401 -6.41 0.11 2.37
CA ASN A 401 -5.85 1.43 2.62
C ASN A 401 -6.63 2.19 3.70
N ALA A 402 -7.95 2.27 3.56
CA ALA A 402 -8.82 2.95 4.54
C ALA A 402 -8.77 2.28 5.94
N ILE A 403 -8.72 0.95 5.97
CA ILE A 403 -8.59 0.19 7.22
C ILE A 403 -7.25 0.52 7.90
N LEU A 404 -6.14 0.52 7.17
CA LEU A 404 -4.81 0.80 7.73
C LEU A 404 -4.67 2.25 8.16
N GLU A 405 -5.18 3.22 7.39
CA GLU A 405 -5.22 4.63 7.75
C GLU A 405 -5.96 4.81 9.09
N ARG A 406 -7.14 4.19 9.21
CA ARG A 406 -7.93 4.26 10.44
C ARG A 406 -7.22 3.63 11.64
N GLY A 407 -6.57 2.46 11.45
CA GLY A 407 -5.78 1.82 12.50
C GLY A 407 -4.56 2.63 12.92
N TYR A 408 -3.91 3.30 11.98
CA TYR A 408 -2.81 4.22 12.27
C TYR A 408 -3.29 5.41 13.10
N GLU A 409 -4.38 6.08 12.68
CA GLU A 409 -4.95 7.23 13.34
C GLU A 409 -5.52 6.91 14.73
N TYR A 410 -6.07 5.70 14.92
CA TYR A 410 -6.55 5.25 16.23
C TYR A 410 -5.43 5.29 17.30
N GLY A 411 -4.24 4.80 16.94
CA GLY A 411 -3.07 4.91 17.82
C GLY A 411 -2.63 6.36 18.05
N ARG A 412 -2.63 7.19 16.98
CA ARG A 412 -2.25 8.60 17.05
C ARG A 412 -3.16 9.41 17.98
N SER A 413 -4.43 9.06 18.06
CA SER A 413 -5.39 9.68 18.98
C SER A 413 -4.89 9.72 20.43
N ARG A 414 -4.11 8.74 20.86
CA ARG A 414 -3.60 8.69 22.25
C ARG A 414 -2.53 9.74 22.54
N ALA A 415 -1.75 10.14 21.51
CA ALA A 415 -0.81 11.25 21.64
C ALA A 415 -1.55 12.60 21.67
N ILE A 416 -2.58 12.78 20.82
CA ILE A 416 -3.43 13.99 20.81
C ILE A 416 -4.09 14.20 22.17
N LEU A 417 -4.63 13.15 22.75
CA LEU A 417 -5.25 13.20 24.08
C LEU A 417 -4.26 13.42 25.23
N GLY A 418 -2.95 13.19 25.00
CA GLY A 418 -1.89 13.40 26.00
C GLY A 418 -1.59 12.19 26.87
N PHE A 419 -2.12 11.01 26.55
CA PHE A 419 -1.90 9.79 27.34
C PHE A 419 -0.62 9.04 27.00
N HIS A 420 -0.09 9.21 25.78
CA HIS A 420 1.07 8.46 25.27
C HIS A 420 2.06 9.34 24.51
N HIS A 421 3.33 9.01 24.63
CA HIS A 421 4.40 9.55 23.80
C HIS A 421 4.32 8.95 22.39
N ALA A 422 4.90 9.60 21.39
CA ALA A 422 4.95 9.10 20.01
C ALA A 422 5.64 7.73 19.92
N SER A 423 6.74 7.56 20.67
CA SER A 423 7.48 6.28 20.74
C SER A 423 6.69 5.15 21.41
N ASP A 424 5.78 5.45 22.38
CA ASP A 424 4.88 4.45 22.95
C ASP A 424 3.87 3.95 21.90
N VAL A 425 3.39 4.86 21.06
CA VAL A 425 2.43 4.58 19.98
C VAL A 425 3.11 3.71 18.92
N GLN A 426 4.33 4.04 18.54
CA GLN A 426 5.10 3.27 17.56
C GLN A 426 5.43 1.85 18.06
N ALA A 427 5.89 1.72 19.30
CA ALA A 427 6.14 0.42 19.92
C ALA A 427 4.86 -0.43 19.99
N GLY A 428 3.71 0.21 20.24
CA GLY A 428 2.41 -0.46 20.23
C GLY A 428 2.06 -1.06 18.87
N ARG A 429 2.31 -0.35 17.76
CA ARG A 429 2.08 -0.86 16.40
C ARG A 429 2.98 -2.05 16.07
N LEU A 430 4.24 -2.04 16.52
CA LEU A 430 5.14 -3.18 16.34
C LEU A 430 4.67 -4.40 17.16
N ALA A 431 4.21 -4.17 18.40
CA ALA A 431 3.63 -5.21 19.21
C ALA A 431 2.39 -5.85 18.57
N ALA A 432 1.54 -5.04 17.95
CA ALA A 432 0.41 -5.54 17.17
C ALA A 432 0.83 -6.44 16.01
N ALA A 433 1.88 -6.04 15.27
CA ALA A 433 2.34 -6.80 14.10
C ALA A 433 2.87 -8.19 14.47
N TYR A 434 3.69 -8.31 15.52
CA TYR A 434 4.17 -9.62 15.93
C TYR A 434 3.07 -10.47 16.60
N THR A 435 2.09 -9.84 17.26
CA THR A 435 0.93 -10.56 17.78
C THR A 435 0.07 -11.11 16.64
N PHE A 436 -0.13 -10.33 15.58
CA PHE A 436 -0.82 -10.77 14.39
C PHE A 436 -0.12 -11.99 13.74
N ALA A 437 1.22 -11.99 13.62
CA ALA A 437 1.95 -13.16 13.14
C ALA A 437 1.76 -14.39 14.06
N ARG A 438 1.79 -14.19 15.38
CA ARG A 438 1.53 -15.28 16.34
C ARG A 438 0.11 -15.86 16.18
N LEU A 439 -0.90 -15.03 15.94
CA LEU A 439 -2.30 -15.44 15.80
C LEU A 439 -2.49 -16.45 14.66
N HIS A 440 -1.67 -16.41 13.62
CA HIS A 440 -1.70 -17.39 12.52
C HIS A 440 -1.19 -18.79 12.91
N ASN A 441 -0.68 -18.95 14.14
CA ASN A 441 -0.42 -20.27 14.75
C ASN A 441 -1.54 -20.72 15.71
N ASP A 442 -2.60 -19.90 15.92
CA ASP A 442 -3.77 -20.22 16.73
C ASP A 442 -4.88 -20.85 15.85
N THR A 443 -5.25 -22.09 16.16
CA THR A 443 -6.23 -22.83 15.38
C THR A 443 -7.65 -22.20 15.45
N GLU A 444 -8.00 -21.56 16.58
CA GLU A 444 -9.29 -20.89 16.73
C GLU A 444 -9.32 -19.63 15.87
N PHE A 445 -8.25 -18.82 15.91
CA PHE A 445 -8.13 -17.65 15.05
C PHE A 445 -8.25 -18.02 13.57
N GLN A 446 -7.57 -19.07 13.10
CA GLN A 446 -7.64 -19.52 11.72
C GLN A 446 -9.07 -19.94 11.32
N LYS A 447 -9.82 -20.63 12.20
CA LYS A 447 -11.22 -20.97 11.94
C LYS A 447 -12.11 -19.73 11.84
N LEU A 448 -11.94 -18.78 12.75
CA LEU A 448 -12.69 -17.52 12.74
C LEU A 448 -12.34 -16.68 11.51
N MET A 449 -11.07 -16.62 11.12
CA MET A 449 -10.61 -15.94 9.91
C MET A 449 -11.28 -16.50 8.66
N LEU A 450 -11.31 -17.84 8.54
CA LEU A 450 -11.98 -18.49 7.40
C LEU A 450 -13.48 -18.19 7.37
N ALA A 451 -14.14 -18.17 8.54
CA ALA A 451 -15.56 -17.84 8.65
C ALA A 451 -15.83 -16.39 8.26
N ALA A 452 -15.00 -15.45 8.74
CA ALA A 452 -15.11 -14.02 8.43
C ALA A 452 -14.88 -13.73 6.93
N LYS A 453 -13.89 -14.36 6.31
CA LYS A 453 -13.67 -14.27 4.85
C LYS A 453 -14.89 -14.75 4.06
N LYS A 454 -15.46 -15.90 4.43
CA LYS A 454 -16.68 -16.44 3.80
C LYS A 454 -17.90 -15.55 4.00
N GLU A 455 -18.01 -14.88 5.15
CA GLU A 455 -19.07 -13.92 5.42
C GLU A 455 -18.91 -12.68 4.56
N TYR A 456 -17.70 -12.11 4.53
CA TYR A 456 -17.38 -10.96 3.67
C TYR A 456 -17.61 -11.25 2.19
N ASP A 457 -17.18 -12.40 1.69
CA ASP A 457 -17.39 -12.80 0.29
C ASP A 457 -18.88 -12.83 -0.10
N LYS A 458 -19.76 -13.28 0.80
CA LYS A 458 -21.21 -13.24 0.58
C LYS A 458 -21.80 -11.83 0.64
N MET A 459 -21.17 -10.93 1.38
CA MET A 459 -21.66 -9.58 1.61
C MET A 459 -21.11 -8.57 0.60
N LYS A 460 -19.86 -8.73 0.16
CA LYS A 460 -19.28 -7.87 -0.88
C LYS A 460 -20.09 -7.91 -2.17
N ASP A 461 -20.70 -9.06 -2.49
CA ASP A 461 -21.60 -9.23 -3.64
C ASP A 461 -22.99 -8.64 -3.36
N LYS A 462 -23.40 -8.48 -2.07
CA LYS A 462 -24.64 -7.81 -1.65
C LYS A 462 -24.45 -6.31 -1.42
N ALA A 463 -23.25 -5.86 -1.04
CA ALA A 463 -22.84 -4.47 -0.98
C ALA A 463 -22.57 -3.90 -2.39
N ALA A 464 -22.39 -4.75 -3.41
CA ALA A 464 -22.75 -4.37 -4.78
C ALA A 464 -24.22 -3.95 -4.73
N ALA A 465 -24.49 -2.64 -4.97
CA ALA A 465 -25.84 -2.11 -5.02
C ALA A 465 -26.73 -3.04 -5.84
N PRO A 466 -28.02 -3.19 -5.51
CA PRO A 466 -28.90 -4.01 -6.30
C PRO A 466 -28.68 -3.62 -7.75
N VAL A 467 -28.37 -4.62 -8.60
CA VAL A 467 -28.29 -4.43 -10.05
C VAL A 467 -29.68 -3.93 -10.42
N MET A 468 -29.81 -2.62 -10.61
CA MET A 468 -31.07 -2.05 -11.03
C MET A 468 -31.24 -2.45 -12.48
N ASN A 469 -32.29 -3.23 -12.79
CA ASN A 469 -32.68 -3.52 -14.15
C ASN A 469 -33.21 -2.22 -14.78
N VAL A 470 -32.27 -1.39 -15.26
CA VAL A 470 -32.58 -0.15 -15.96
C VAL A 470 -32.44 -0.40 -17.46
N SER A 471 -33.38 0.11 -18.23
CA SER A 471 -33.29 0.06 -19.69
C SER A 471 -32.01 0.74 -20.18
N PRO A 472 -31.25 0.15 -21.12
CA PRO A 472 -30.05 0.76 -21.70
C PRO A 472 -30.28 2.18 -22.28
N ASN A 473 -31.48 2.51 -22.64
CA ASN A 473 -31.86 3.85 -23.16
C ASN A 473 -32.26 4.86 -22.06
N SER A 474 -32.29 4.41 -20.78
CA SER A 474 -32.69 5.27 -19.65
C SER A 474 -31.49 5.93 -19.03
N SER A 475 -31.57 7.22 -18.73
CA SER A 475 -30.61 7.95 -17.92
C SER A 475 -30.93 7.92 -16.42
N GLU A 476 -31.87 7.06 -16.01
CA GLU A 476 -32.22 6.91 -14.60
C GLU A 476 -31.00 6.46 -13.79
N GLY A 477 -30.79 7.10 -12.64
CA GLY A 477 -29.59 6.86 -11.80
C GLY A 477 -28.33 7.62 -12.23
N PHE A 478 -28.39 8.38 -13.34
CA PHE A 478 -27.32 9.29 -13.75
C PHE A 478 -27.57 10.72 -13.27
N VAL A 479 -26.48 11.46 -13.17
CA VAL A 479 -26.47 12.88 -12.81
C VAL A 479 -25.54 13.66 -13.73
N ASN A 480 -25.80 14.95 -13.89
CA ASN A 480 -24.80 15.84 -14.49
C ASN A 480 -23.60 15.94 -13.54
N LEU A 481 -22.41 15.70 -14.03
CA LEU A 481 -21.21 15.71 -13.19
C LEU A 481 -21.00 17.07 -12.51
N THR A 482 -21.26 18.18 -13.23
CA THR A 482 -21.12 19.53 -12.68
C THR A 482 -22.14 19.89 -11.60
N ASP A 483 -23.27 19.16 -11.50
CA ASP A 483 -24.23 19.36 -10.42
C ASP A 483 -23.74 18.66 -9.13
N ALA A 484 -23.01 17.54 -9.27
CA ALA A 484 -22.41 16.79 -8.17
C ALA A 484 -21.04 17.36 -7.75
N VAL A 485 -20.22 17.77 -8.72
CA VAL A 485 -18.86 18.34 -8.54
C VAL A 485 -18.80 19.70 -9.23
N PRO A 486 -19.33 20.78 -8.61
CA PRO A 486 -19.53 22.07 -9.25
C PRO A 486 -18.24 22.78 -9.70
N ASP A 487 -17.12 22.45 -9.08
CA ASP A 487 -15.80 23.00 -9.37
C ASP A 487 -15.01 22.19 -10.41
N ALA A 488 -15.55 21.07 -10.91
CA ALA A 488 -14.93 20.34 -12.00
C ALA A 488 -14.86 21.16 -13.29
N ILE A 489 -13.73 21.09 -13.96
CA ILE A 489 -13.52 21.72 -15.27
C ILE A 489 -13.81 20.66 -16.34
N LEU A 490 -14.71 20.98 -17.29
CA LEU A 490 -15.02 20.06 -18.39
C LEU A 490 -14.25 20.45 -19.64
N GLU A 491 -13.48 19.50 -20.19
CA GLU A 491 -12.88 19.57 -21.52
C GLU A 491 -13.23 18.27 -22.27
N ILE A 492 -14.51 18.11 -22.61
CA ILE A 492 -15.02 16.88 -23.19
C ILE A 492 -14.44 16.67 -24.59
N ARG A 493 -13.42 15.82 -24.69
CA ARG A 493 -12.62 15.60 -25.90
C ARG A 493 -13.45 15.05 -27.06
N TYR A 494 -14.37 14.15 -26.76
CA TYR A 494 -15.18 13.49 -27.78
C TYR A 494 -16.36 14.35 -28.30
N TYR A 495 -16.67 15.44 -27.61
CA TYR A 495 -17.55 16.46 -28.17
C TYR A 495 -16.82 17.38 -29.18
N SER A 496 -15.52 17.56 -29.00
CA SER A 496 -14.65 18.36 -29.88
C SER A 496 -14.06 17.52 -31.01
N THR A 497 -13.34 18.17 -31.93
CA THR A 497 -12.53 17.48 -32.95
C THR A 497 -11.10 17.15 -32.50
N TYR A 498 -10.71 17.60 -31.32
CA TYR A 498 -9.39 17.30 -30.75
C TYR A 498 -9.42 16.00 -29.95
N ASN A 499 -9.53 14.90 -30.68
CA ASN A 499 -9.47 13.53 -30.21
C ASN A 499 -8.77 12.64 -31.26
N PHE A 500 -8.51 11.39 -30.97
CA PHE A 500 -7.74 10.52 -31.86
C PHE A 500 -8.44 10.19 -33.20
N VAL A 501 -9.74 10.44 -33.33
CA VAL A 501 -10.52 10.29 -34.56
C VAL A 501 -10.46 11.56 -35.44
N GLY A 502 -10.36 12.75 -34.85
CA GLY A 502 -10.32 14.04 -35.55
C GLY A 502 -11.67 14.63 -35.86
N THR A 503 -12.77 14.01 -35.41
CA THR A 503 -14.13 14.47 -35.56
C THR A 503 -14.93 14.35 -34.25
N ARG A 504 -16.07 15.06 -34.16
CA ARG A 504 -16.97 14.84 -33.02
C ARG A 504 -17.48 13.41 -33.05
N ILE A 505 -17.46 12.77 -31.90
CA ILE A 505 -17.86 11.36 -31.75
C ILE A 505 -19.37 11.25 -31.62
N ASP A 506 -19.93 10.21 -32.25
CA ASP A 506 -21.38 9.94 -32.23
C ASP A 506 -21.89 9.83 -30.79
N GLY A 507 -23.07 10.41 -30.56
CA GLY A 507 -23.73 10.38 -29.27
C GLY A 507 -23.31 11.49 -28.28
N TYR A 508 -22.34 12.33 -28.58
CA TYR A 508 -22.01 13.52 -27.81
C TYR A 508 -22.77 14.72 -28.37
N GLU A 509 -23.94 15.01 -27.80
CA GLU A 509 -24.81 16.12 -28.24
C GLU A 509 -24.44 17.46 -27.60
N GLU A 510 -23.89 17.43 -26.35
CA GLU A 510 -23.49 18.64 -25.62
C GLU A 510 -22.11 18.40 -24.96
N PRO A 511 -21.33 19.49 -24.69
CA PRO A 511 -20.04 19.41 -24.00
C PRO A 511 -20.20 19.22 -22.47
N THR A 512 -20.90 18.17 -22.09
CA THR A 512 -21.19 17.83 -20.67
C THR A 512 -20.70 16.44 -20.31
N ALA A 513 -20.62 16.17 -19.03
CA ALA A 513 -20.25 14.88 -18.49
C ALA A 513 -21.37 14.33 -17.61
N LEU A 514 -21.66 13.05 -17.75
CA LEU A 514 -22.65 12.33 -16.98
C LEU A 514 -21.97 11.19 -16.23
N LEU A 515 -22.37 10.93 -15.01
CA LEU A 515 -21.96 9.75 -14.24
C LEU A 515 -23.16 9.15 -13.52
N THR A 516 -23.07 7.87 -13.17
CA THR A 516 -23.99 7.32 -12.18
C THR A 516 -23.87 8.11 -10.88
N ARG A 517 -24.98 8.31 -10.14
CA ARG A 517 -24.98 9.08 -8.89
C ARG A 517 -23.89 8.63 -7.94
N ARG A 518 -23.74 7.31 -7.78
CA ARG A 518 -22.73 6.74 -6.88
C ARG A 518 -21.30 7.09 -7.29
N ALA A 519 -20.99 7.04 -8.59
CA ALA A 519 -19.67 7.44 -9.09
C ALA A 519 -19.45 8.96 -8.93
N ALA A 520 -20.48 9.75 -9.13
CA ALA A 520 -20.43 11.20 -8.94
C ALA A 520 -20.23 11.58 -7.46
N ASP A 521 -20.88 10.90 -6.52
CA ASP A 521 -20.72 11.11 -5.08
C ASP A 521 -19.28 10.74 -4.62
N SER A 522 -18.74 9.63 -5.11
CA SER A 522 -17.34 9.26 -4.87
C SER A 522 -16.35 10.27 -5.46
N LEU A 523 -16.63 10.76 -6.69
CA LEU A 523 -15.78 11.75 -7.35
C LEU A 523 -15.86 13.12 -6.65
N ARG A 524 -16.99 13.46 -6.03
CA ARG A 524 -17.10 14.64 -5.17
C ARG A 524 -16.14 14.57 -4.00
N ALA A 525 -16.06 13.43 -3.31
CA ALA A 525 -15.13 13.26 -2.20
C ALA A 525 -13.66 13.35 -2.67
N VAL A 526 -13.33 12.82 -3.86
CA VAL A 526 -12.01 13.04 -4.49
C VAL A 526 -11.73 14.53 -4.70
N SER A 527 -12.72 15.26 -5.25
CA SER A 527 -12.58 16.70 -5.49
C SER A 527 -12.37 17.49 -4.21
N ASP A 528 -13.09 17.15 -3.14
CA ASP A 528 -12.97 17.84 -1.86
C ASP A 528 -11.57 17.63 -1.24
N ASP A 529 -11.02 16.41 -1.26
CA ASP A 529 -9.65 16.11 -0.79
C ASP A 529 -8.58 16.88 -1.61
N LEU A 530 -8.70 16.86 -2.93
CA LEU A 530 -7.72 17.50 -3.82
C LEU A 530 -7.76 19.03 -3.75
N LYS A 531 -8.92 19.59 -3.46
CA LYS A 531 -9.09 21.03 -3.28
C LYS A 531 -8.34 21.56 -2.06
N GLU A 532 -8.26 20.79 -0.99
CA GLU A 532 -7.42 21.13 0.17
C GLU A 532 -5.93 21.19 -0.19
N LEU A 533 -5.52 20.46 -1.24
CA LEU A 533 -4.15 20.48 -1.77
C LEU A 533 -3.93 21.57 -2.86
N GLY A 534 -4.97 22.33 -3.20
CA GLY A 534 -4.91 23.39 -4.20
C GLY A 534 -5.20 22.92 -5.64
N TYR A 535 -5.82 21.76 -5.80
CA TYR A 535 -6.15 21.21 -7.13
C TYR A 535 -7.65 21.16 -7.39
N ARG A 536 -8.01 21.22 -8.66
CA ARG A 536 -9.35 20.93 -9.20
C ARG A 536 -9.26 19.75 -10.15
N LEU A 537 -10.37 19.05 -10.31
CA LEU A 537 -10.50 18.00 -11.33
C LEU A 537 -10.79 18.62 -12.69
N LYS A 538 -10.08 18.16 -13.72
CA LYS A 538 -10.39 18.45 -15.11
C LYS A 538 -10.75 17.16 -15.82
N ILE A 539 -11.94 17.12 -16.41
CA ILE A 539 -12.59 15.92 -16.94
C ILE A 539 -12.49 15.93 -18.47
N TYR A 540 -11.95 14.85 -19.05
CA TYR A 540 -11.84 14.65 -20.49
C TYR A 540 -12.99 13.80 -21.04
N ASP A 541 -13.43 12.77 -20.29
CA ASP A 541 -14.57 11.94 -20.61
C ASP A 541 -15.18 11.34 -19.34
N ALA A 542 -16.46 10.92 -19.41
CA ALA A 542 -17.14 10.24 -18.33
C ALA A 542 -18.06 9.14 -18.90
N TYR A 543 -19.38 9.22 -18.76
CA TYR A 543 -20.26 8.30 -19.48
C TYR A 543 -20.08 8.45 -21.00
N ARG A 544 -19.90 7.34 -21.70
CA ARG A 544 -19.71 7.22 -23.15
C ARG A 544 -20.76 6.27 -23.72
N PRO A 545 -21.69 6.72 -24.57
CA PRO A 545 -22.75 5.85 -25.10
C PRO A 545 -22.18 4.79 -26.05
N GLN A 546 -22.89 3.68 -26.22
CA GLN A 546 -22.44 2.59 -27.08
C GLN A 546 -22.20 3.05 -28.53
N CYS A 547 -23.00 3.97 -29.07
CA CYS A 547 -22.78 4.50 -30.42
C CYS A 547 -21.45 5.22 -30.61
N ALA A 548 -20.86 5.76 -29.52
CA ALA A 548 -19.52 6.34 -29.56
C ALA A 548 -18.45 5.24 -29.70
N VAL A 549 -18.61 4.13 -28.96
CA VAL A 549 -17.74 2.96 -29.10
C VAL A 549 -17.83 2.38 -30.51
N ASP A 550 -19.04 2.28 -31.05
CA ASP A 550 -19.29 1.82 -32.43
C ASP A 550 -18.62 2.75 -33.45
N HIS A 551 -18.56 4.07 -33.17
CA HIS A 551 -17.79 5.02 -33.99
C HIS A 551 -16.31 4.74 -33.97
N PHE A 552 -15.71 4.48 -32.79
CA PHE A 552 -14.32 4.08 -32.69
C PHE A 552 -14.01 2.81 -33.46
N MET A 553 -14.91 1.82 -33.41
CA MET A 553 -14.80 0.58 -34.17
C MET A 553 -14.78 0.82 -35.69
N ARG A 554 -15.69 1.67 -36.20
CA ARG A 554 -15.73 2.04 -37.64
C ARG A 554 -14.46 2.79 -38.06
N TRP A 555 -14.02 3.76 -37.25
CA TRP A 555 -12.77 4.48 -37.49
C TRP A 555 -11.56 3.55 -37.46
N GLY A 556 -11.51 2.61 -36.52
CA GLY A 556 -10.42 1.63 -36.41
C GLY A 556 -10.33 0.69 -37.60
N ALA A 557 -11.45 0.36 -38.21
CA ALA A 557 -11.51 -0.48 -39.42
C ALA A 557 -10.99 0.24 -40.69
N ASP A 558 -11.03 1.59 -40.73
CA ASP A 558 -10.45 2.36 -41.83
C ASP A 558 -8.98 2.65 -41.59
N VAL A 559 -8.13 1.78 -42.10
CA VAL A 559 -6.66 1.89 -41.95
C VAL A 559 -6.06 3.10 -42.68
N ASN A 560 -6.79 3.73 -43.61
CA ASN A 560 -6.30 4.88 -44.36
C ASN A 560 -6.56 6.22 -43.67
N ASP A 561 -7.47 6.26 -42.71
CA ASP A 561 -7.71 7.44 -41.90
C ASP A 561 -6.59 7.55 -40.82
N THR A 562 -5.57 8.32 -41.13
CA THR A 562 -4.42 8.57 -40.26
C THR A 562 -4.28 10.03 -39.85
N LEU A 563 -5.36 10.82 -39.99
CA LEU A 563 -5.36 12.27 -39.76
C LEU A 563 -4.74 12.66 -38.41
N MET A 564 -5.11 11.97 -37.37
CA MET A 564 -4.68 12.28 -35.99
C MET A 564 -3.49 11.43 -35.52
N LYS A 565 -2.94 10.56 -36.38
CA LYS A 565 -1.79 9.73 -36.04
C LYS A 565 -0.60 10.50 -35.46
N PRO A 566 -0.17 11.64 -36.01
CA PRO A 566 0.97 12.40 -35.46
C PRO A 566 0.79 12.90 -34.03
N TYR A 567 -0.46 13.02 -33.57
CA TYR A 567 -0.81 13.61 -32.28
C TYR A 567 -1.14 12.59 -31.19
N PHE A 568 -1.57 11.37 -31.55
CA PHE A 568 -2.07 10.40 -30.57
C PHE A 568 -1.38 9.02 -30.65
N TYR A 569 -0.85 8.61 -31.84
CA TYR A 569 -0.25 7.30 -32.01
C TYR A 569 0.86 7.27 -33.10
N PRO A 570 1.86 8.22 -33.02
CA PRO A 570 2.83 8.37 -34.09
C PRO A 570 3.65 7.10 -34.36
N ASP A 571 3.93 6.34 -33.31
CA ASP A 571 4.79 5.17 -33.35
C ASP A 571 4.03 3.85 -33.53
N LEU A 572 2.69 3.88 -33.58
CA LEU A 572 1.85 2.70 -33.71
C LEU A 572 1.11 2.65 -35.04
N ASP A 573 0.92 1.45 -35.55
CA ASP A 573 0.01 1.23 -36.66
C ASP A 573 -1.40 0.99 -36.15
N LYS A 574 -2.41 1.52 -36.85
CA LYS A 574 -3.82 1.50 -36.43
C LYS A 574 -4.34 0.09 -36.17
N HIS A 575 -3.84 -0.92 -36.91
CA HIS A 575 -4.26 -2.32 -36.76
C HIS A 575 -3.86 -2.95 -35.41
N VAL A 576 -2.93 -2.36 -34.65
CA VAL A 576 -2.51 -2.87 -33.33
C VAL A 576 -3.28 -2.26 -32.18
N LEU A 577 -4.02 -1.16 -32.38
CA LEU A 577 -4.68 -0.40 -31.32
C LEU A 577 -5.71 -1.23 -30.54
N PHE A 578 -6.49 -2.06 -31.23
CA PHE A 578 -7.46 -2.96 -30.60
C PHE A 578 -6.77 -4.18 -29.95
N PRO A 579 -5.90 -4.94 -30.67
CA PRO A 579 -5.21 -6.09 -30.06
C PRO A 579 -4.37 -5.75 -28.84
N GLN A 580 -3.80 -4.54 -28.78
CA GLN A 580 -2.99 -4.08 -27.63
C GLN A 580 -3.85 -3.43 -26.52
N GLY A 581 -5.16 -3.33 -26.69
CA GLY A 581 -6.08 -2.87 -25.66
C GLY A 581 -6.18 -1.36 -25.49
N TYR A 582 -5.63 -0.55 -26.41
CA TYR A 582 -5.81 0.91 -26.39
C TYR A 582 -7.23 1.34 -26.70
N ILE A 583 -7.96 0.57 -27.52
CA ILE A 583 -9.37 0.78 -27.81
C ILE A 583 -10.10 -0.54 -27.58
N ALA A 584 -11.20 -0.50 -26.82
CA ALA A 584 -11.97 -1.68 -26.46
C ALA A 584 -13.30 -1.72 -27.22
N GLU A 585 -13.74 -2.91 -27.65
CA GLU A 585 -15.07 -3.16 -28.23
C GLU A 585 -16.20 -2.95 -27.21
N ARG A 586 -15.90 -3.06 -25.93
CA ARG A 586 -16.79 -2.79 -24.80
C ARG A 586 -16.07 -1.90 -23.80
N SER A 587 -16.59 -0.72 -23.58
CA SER A 587 -15.98 0.28 -22.71
C SER A 587 -16.59 0.29 -21.32
N GLY A 588 -15.76 0.43 -20.27
CA GLY A 588 -16.19 0.73 -18.92
C GLY A 588 -17.03 2.00 -18.82
N HIS A 589 -16.70 3.01 -19.63
CA HIS A 589 -17.45 4.27 -19.71
C HIS A 589 -18.92 4.09 -20.07
N THR A 590 -19.24 3.11 -20.90
CA THR A 590 -20.62 2.83 -21.34
C THR A 590 -21.51 2.34 -20.20
N ARG A 591 -20.92 1.91 -19.07
CA ARG A 591 -21.64 1.55 -17.84
C ARG A 591 -21.86 2.73 -16.89
N GLY A 592 -21.31 3.91 -17.22
CA GLY A 592 -21.58 5.17 -16.55
C GLY A 592 -20.85 5.41 -15.22
N SER A 593 -19.88 4.56 -14.86
CA SER A 593 -19.12 4.70 -13.59
C SER A 593 -17.62 4.83 -13.82
N THR A 594 -17.23 5.17 -15.04
CA THR A 594 -15.83 5.39 -15.44
C THR A 594 -15.63 6.86 -15.80
N VAL A 595 -14.48 7.41 -15.47
CA VAL A 595 -14.11 8.79 -15.74
C VAL A 595 -12.65 8.89 -16.17
N ASP A 596 -12.38 9.72 -17.17
CA ASP A 596 -11.04 10.11 -17.63
C ASP A 596 -10.76 11.56 -17.21
N LEU A 597 -9.70 11.79 -16.44
CA LEU A 597 -9.47 13.08 -15.82
C LEU A 597 -7.99 13.36 -15.52
N THR A 598 -7.72 14.65 -15.24
CA THR A 598 -6.42 15.13 -14.76
C THR A 598 -6.58 16.12 -13.61
N LEU A 599 -5.45 16.59 -13.06
CA LEU A 599 -5.38 17.63 -12.05
C LEU A 599 -5.13 19.00 -12.69
N PHE A 600 -5.82 20.01 -12.17
CA PHE A 600 -5.65 21.41 -12.53
C PHE A 600 -5.21 22.21 -11.31
N ASP A 601 -4.04 22.82 -11.38
CA ASP A 601 -3.47 23.61 -10.30
C ASP A 601 -4.16 24.97 -10.22
N MET A 602 -4.79 25.26 -9.07
CA MET A 602 -5.54 26.51 -8.85
C MET A 602 -4.65 27.75 -8.75
N LYS A 603 -3.36 27.58 -8.46
CA LYS A 603 -2.41 28.69 -8.31
C LYS A 603 -1.82 29.11 -9.66
N THR A 604 -1.45 28.14 -10.48
CA THR A 604 -0.86 28.38 -11.80
C THR A 604 -1.91 28.50 -12.90
N GLU A 605 -3.15 28.11 -12.62
CA GLU A 605 -4.28 28.02 -13.56
C GLU A 605 -3.95 27.15 -14.79
N LYS A 606 -3.22 26.04 -14.56
CA LYS A 606 -2.81 25.09 -15.60
C LYS A 606 -3.05 23.65 -15.16
N GLU A 607 -3.15 22.77 -16.16
CA GLU A 607 -3.07 21.33 -15.90
C GLU A 607 -1.70 20.98 -15.35
N LEU A 608 -1.65 20.00 -14.44
CA LEU A 608 -0.38 19.41 -14.05
C LEU A 608 0.22 18.63 -15.22
N ASP A 609 1.52 18.74 -15.38
CA ASP A 609 2.24 17.94 -16.38
C ASP A 609 2.28 16.49 -15.95
N MET A 610 1.56 15.64 -16.67
CA MET A 610 1.48 14.19 -16.45
C MET A 610 2.47 13.40 -17.31
N GLY A 611 3.33 14.08 -18.09
CA GLY A 611 4.33 13.44 -18.96
C GLY A 611 3.76 12.78 -20.21
N GLY A 612 2.50 13.03 -20.52
CA GLY A 612 1.81 12.55 -21.71
C GLY A 612 0.41 13.11 -21.79
N THR A 613 -0.13 13.28 -22.99
CA THR A 613 -1.48 13.80 -23.19
C THR A 613 -2.53 12.71 -23.00
N PHE A 614 -3.76 13.11 -22.73
CA PHE A 614 -4.93 12.23 -22.78
C PHE A 614 -5.07 11.57 -24.17
N ASP A 615 -5.45 10.30 -24.21
CA ASP A 615 -5.58 9.47 -25.42
C ASP A 615 -4.25 9.22 -26.19
N TRP A 616 -3.11 9.41 -25.57
CA TRP A 616 -1.85 8.98 -26.17
C TRP A 616 -1.74 7.45 -26.15
N PHE A 617 -1.64 6.83 -27.32
CA PHE A 617 -1.47 5.38 -27.47
C PHE A 617 0.02 5.04 -27.49
N GLY A 618 0.51 4.56 -26.37
CA GLY A 618 1.91 4.20 -26.16
C GLY A 618 2.18 3.83 -24.70
N PRO A 619 3.33 3.18 -24.42
CA PRO A 619 3.69 2.80 -23.06
C PRO A 619 3.83 4.00 -22.12
N GLU A 620 4.05 5.22 -22.64
CA GLU A 620 4.12 6.47 -21.88
C GLU A 620 2.80 6.80 -21.15
N SER A 621 1.67 6.26 -21.60
CA SER A 621 0.37 6.39 -20.95
C SER A 621 0.18 5.49 -19.74
N HIS A 622 1.01 4.46 -19.58
CA HIS A 622 0.93 3.58 -18.43
C HIS A 622 1.23 4.37 -17.14
N PRO A 623 0.42 4.22 -16.08
CA PRO A 623 0.56 5.01 -14.85
C PRO A 623 1.93 4.93 -14.20
N ASP A 624 2.59 3.78 -14.36
CA ASP A 624 3.89 3.46 -13.78
C ASP A 624 5.04 3.51 -14.80
N PHE A 625 4.76 4.05 -15.99
CA PHE A 625 5.81 4.18 -17.01
C PHE A 625 6.97 5.00 -16.45
N CYS A 626 8.13 4.38 -16.39
CA CYS A 626 9.37 4.98 -15.92
C CYS A 626 10.52 4.80 -16.93
N GLY A 627 10.19 4.53 -18.18
CA GLY A 627 11.17 4.16 -19.21
C GLY A 627 11.63 2.70 -19.05
N ASN A 628 12.81 2.37 -19.55
CA ASN A 628 13.38 1.04 -19.35
C ASN A 628 13.43 0.74 -17.83
N PRO A 629 12.75 -0.30 -17.33
CA PRO A 629 12.71 -0.63 -15.92
C PRO A 629 14.09 -0.91 -15.31
N ASP A 630 15.08 -1.22 -16.14
CA ASP A 630 16.48 -1.41 -15.75
C ASP A 630 17.26 -0.08 -15.68
N LEU A 631 16.68 1.02 -16.15
CA LEU A 631 17.27 2.35 -16.15
C LEU A 631 16.32 3.36 -15.52
N LEU A 632 16.28 3.41 -14.19
CA LEU A 632 15.66 4.50 -13.42
C LEU A 632 16.53 5.78 -13.55
N ASP A 633 16.85 6.17 -14.78
CA ASP A 633 17.58 7.40 -15.04
C ASP A 633 16.61 8.57 -15.23
N PHE A 634 16.30 9.26 -14.13
CA PHE A 634 15.50 10.48 -14.10
C PHE A 634 16.30 11.71 -14.57
N THR A 635 17.43 11.55 -15.23
CA THR A 635 18.15 12.69 -15.80
C THR A 635 17.43 13.14 -17.07
N ALA A 636 16.93 14.36 -17.04
CA ALA A 636 16.22 15.01 -18.12
C ALA A 636 17.14 15.19 -19.35
N ASP A 637 17.06 14.28 -20.30
CA ASP A 637 17.47 14.55 -21.67
C ASP A 637 16.32 14.17 -22.61
N ASN A 638 15.39 15.10 -22.79
CA ASN A 638 14.14 14.95 -23.55
C ASN A 638 14.34 14.83 -25.07
N GLN A 639 15.56 14.57 -25.55
CA GLN A 639 15.87 14.46 -26.99
C GLN A 639 16.09 13.02 -27.48
N LYS A 640 15.79 12.03 -26.64
CA LYS A 640 15.99 10.62 -27.00
C LYS A 640 14.76 10.02 -27.69
N SER A 641 14.98 8.91 -28.39
CA SER A 641 13.98 8.08 -29.06
C SER A 641 12.77 7.80 -28.14
N PRO A 642 11.54 7.57 -28.66
CA PRO A 642 10.39 7.15 -27.87
C PRO A 642 10.66 5.99 -26.92
N ALA A 643 11.55 5.07 -27.29
CA ALA A 643 11.98 3.96 -26.45
C ALA A 643 12.85 4.38 -25.24
N ASP A 644 13.36 5.61 -25.24
CA ASP A 644 14.21 6.16 -24.19
C ASP A 644 13.52 7.27 -23.39
N ARG A 645 12.24 7.54 -23.64
CA ARG A 645 11.46 8.52 -22.87
C ARG A 645 11.17 7.97 -21.48
N THR A 646 11.38 8.80 -20.48
CA THR A 646 11.08 8.50 -19.08
C THR A 646 10.22 9.63 -18.50
N LEU A 647 9.36 9.31 -17.53
CA LEU A 647 8.71 10.33 -16.76
C LEU A 647 9.72 11.04 -15.87
N THR A 648 9.62 12.37 -15.77
CA THR A 648 10.32 13.09 -14.71
C THR A 648 9.72 12.69 -13.35
N PRO A 649 10.47 12.87 -12.25
CA PRO A 649 9.92 12.63 -10.90
C PRO A 649 8.64 13.41 -10.62
N GLU A 650 8.55 14.66 -11.11
CA GLU A 650 7.37 15.51 -10.95
C GLU A 650 6.16 14.95 -11.71
N GLN A 651 6.31 14.57 -12.97
CA GLN A 651 5.26 13.96 -13.78
C GLN A 651 4.74 12.66 -13.15
N PHE A 652 5.64 11.83 -12.67
CA PHE A 652 5.25 10.62 -11.95
C PHE A 652 4.48 10.94 -10.66
N LEU A 653 4.94 11.91 -9.87
CA LEU A 653 4.26 12.36 -8.65
C LEU A 653 2.85 12.88 -8.94
N ASN A 654 2.69 13.67 -9.99
CA ASN A 654 1.38 14.18 -10.41
C ASN A 654 0.41 13.04 -10.73
N ARG A 655 0.85 12.01 -11.48
CA ARG A 655 0.03 10.81 -11.74
C ARG A 655 -0.32 10.06 -10.45
N MET A 656 0.64 9.92 -9.53
CA MET A 656 0.42 9.21 -8.26
C MET A 656 -0.49 9.99 -7.30
N GLU A 657 -0.47 11.33 -7.33
CA GLU A 657 -1.41 12.15 -6.56
C GLU A 657 -2.85 11.89 -7.02
N LEU A 658 -3.11 12.02 -8.33
CA LEU A 658 -4.41 11.70 -8.90
C LEU A 658 -4.83 10.26 -8.58
N ARG A 659 -3.96 9.28 -8.86
CA ARG A 659 -4.24 7.87 -8.63
C ARG A 659 -4.56 7.58 -7.17
N THR A 660 -3.82 8.16 -6.23
CA THR A 660 -4.02 7.97 -4.80
C THR A 660 -5.36 8.53 -4.34
N ALA A 661 -5.70 9.75 -4.76
CA ALA A 661 -6.97 10.38 -4.43
C ALA A 661 -8.16 9.56 -4.97
N MET A 662 -8.10 9.12 -6.23
CA MET A 662 -9.14 8.30 -6.86
C MET A 662 -9.32 6.95 -6.14
N MET A 663 -8.22 6.25 -5.84
CA MET A 663 -8.28 4.95 -5.16
C MET A 663 -8.79 5.07 -3.72
N ARG A 664 -8.49 6.15 -3.02
CA ARG A 664 -9.00 6.41 -1.65
C ARG A 664 -10.53 6.42 -1.63
N HIS A 665 -11.17 6.91 -2.67
CA HIS A 665 -12.62 7.02 -2.79
C HIS A 665 -13.25 5.92 -3.65
N GLY A 666 -12.59 4.78 -3.77
CA GLY A 666 -13.15 3.54 -4.30
C GLY A 666 -13.07 3.39 -5.82
N PHE A 667 -12.32 4.22 -6.54
CA PHE A 667 -12.05 4.03 -7.94
C PHE A 667 -10.88 3.06 -8.17
N LYS A 668 -10.97 2.26 -9.23
CA LYS A 668 -9.92 1.37 -9.73
C LYS A 668 -9.28 1.98 -10.97
N PRO A 669 -7.96 2.17 -11.00
CA PRO A 669 -7.23 2.54 -12.20
C PRO A 669 -7.07 1.32 -13.13
N ILE A 670 -6.71 1.56 -14.38
CA ILE A 670 -6.18 0.53 -15.29
C ILE A 670 -4.67 0.70 -15.48
N ASP A 671 -4.01 -0.35 -15.97
CA ASP A 671 -2.55 -0.38 -16.06
C ASP A 671 -2.01 0.24 -17.38
N THR A 672 -2.88 0.61 -18.30
CA THR A 672 -2.52 1.16 -19.62
C THR A 672 -2.72 2.67 -19.75
N GLU A 673 -3.48 3.30 -18.83
CA GLU A 673 -3.89 4.70 -18.95
C GLU A 673 -3.87 5.39 -17.59
N TRP A 674 -3.05 6.44 -17.41
CA TRP A 674 -2.91 7.16 -16.14
C TRP A 674 -4.15 7.99 -15.76
N TRP A 675 -4.99 8.32 -16.73
CA TRP A 675 -6.19 9.15 -16.56
C TRP A 675 -7.47 8.36 -16.26
N HIS A 676 -7.48 7.03 -16.51
CA HIS A 676 -8.69 6.21 -16.53
C HIS A 676 -8.99 5.55 -15.18
N PHE A 677 -10.21 5.78 -14.67
CA PHE A 677 -10.65 5.26 -13.38
C PHE A 677 -12.10 4.78 -13.42
N THR A 678 -12.35 3.57 -12.98
CA THR A 678 -13.70 2.99 -12.89
C THR A 678 -14.05 2.76 -11.40
N LEU A 679 -15.25 3.14 -10.96
CA LEU A 679 -15.72 2.87 -9.61
C LEU A 679 -15.76 1.35 -9.34
N ALA A 680 -15.16 0.90 -8.23
CA ALA A 680 -15.03 -0.53 -7.93
C ALA A 680 -16.37 -1.26 -7.77
N ASN A 681 -17.35 -0.57 -7.18
CA ASN A 681 -18.70 -1.08 -6.93
C ASN A 681 -19.71 -0.31 -7.79
N GLU A 682 -19.54 -0.36 -9.10
CA GLU A 682 -20.44 0.30 -10.04
C GLU A 682 -21.87 -0.26 -9.96
N PRO A 683 -22.91 0.59 -10.05
CA PRO A 683 -24.30 0.15 -9.91
C PRO A 683 -24.82 -0.66 -11.10
N TYR A 684 -24.17 -0.54 -12.26
CA TYR A 684 -24.59 -1.19 -13.52
C TYR A 684 -23.44 -1.96 -14.18
N PRO A 685 -22.88 -2.99 -13.54
CA PRO A 685 -21.66 -3.67 -14.01
C PRO A 685 -21.83 -4.38 -15.38
N ASP A 686 -23.07 -4.73 -15.72
CA ASP A 686 -23.40 -5.50 -16.93
C ASP A 686 -24.29 -4.72 -17.94
N THR A 687 -24.63 -3.45 -17.63
CA THR A 687 -25.50 -2.64 -18.48
C THR A 687 -24.69 -1.65 -19.30
N TYR A 688 -24.74 -1.78 -20.61
CA TYR A 688 -24.10 -0.85 -21.56
C TYR A 688 -25.16 0.12 -22.10
N PHE A 689 -25.06 1.38 -21.70
CA PHE A 689 -26.06 2.41 -21.99
C PHE A 689 -25.89 2.99 -23.38
N THR A 690 -27.05 3.46 -23.94
CA THR A 690 -27.15 3.92 -25.35
C THR A 690 -27.70 5.34 -25.50
N PHE A 691 -28.14 5.97 -24.39
CA PHE A 691 -28.66 7.34 -24.44
C PHE A 691 -27.56 8.35 -24.71
N PRO A 692 -27.84 9.48 -25.40
CA PRO A 692 -26.79 10.44 -25.75
C PRO A 692 -26.28 11.24 -24.55
N VAL A 693 -25.05 11.74 -24.67
CA VAL A 693 -24.43 12.66 -23.69
C VAL A 693 -25.00 14.07 -23.93
N LYS A 694 -25.90 14.47 -23.08
CA LYS A 694 -26.46 15.82 -22.99
C LYS A 694 -26.91 16.11 -21.56
N ARG A 695 -27.08 17.39 -21.21
CA ARG A 695 -27.50 17.77 -19.87
C ARG A 695 -28.85 17.13 -19.53
N LEU A 696 -28.88 16.44 -18.39
CA LEU A 696 -30.11 15.88 -17.84
C LEU A 696 -30.94 17.02 -17.20
N LYS A 697 -32.27 16.96 -17.39
CA LYS A 697 -33.21 17.96 -16.88
C LYS A 697 -33.49 17.79 -15.41
#